data_93d5b6168fc375c58acbe6a5b8dcea7c
#
_entry.id   93d5b6168fc375c58acbe6a5b8dcea7c
#
_cell.length_a   1.000
_cell.length_b   1.000
_cell.length_c   1.000
_cell.angle_alpha   90.00
_cell.angle_beta   90.00
_cell.angle_gamma   90.00
#
_symmetry.space_group_name_H-M   'P 1'
#
loop_
_entity.id
_entity.type
_entity.pdbx_description
1 polymer ?
#
loop_
_entity_poly.entity_id
_entity_poly.type
_entity_poly.pdbx_seq_one_letter_code
_entity_poly.pdbx_strand_id
1 'polypeptide(L)'
;MCRSENLGRLGVLAAVLTVSIVLAQPTFAQQNPNQQNTSGDLVSLSQNPNNWPMAPRDYANTRFSALDQVNTNNVGNLHVAWTFSVGADRGQEAAPLVIDGTMYVVGPYAGPHPNQVFALDAATGELKWSYAPKPDLTAQGVACCDVVTRGLGYDNGKVFLNTLDGYSVAIDGKSGKELWHTKVADIQKGETITMAPLVVKGKVLIGNSGGELGVRGWVTAVDENSGKIAWRAYATGPDKDVLIGSGFKPQYDWMKGQDLGEKTWPPDAWKIGGGTMWGWIQYDPELNSIFYGTGNPGPWNHTQRPGDNLWTTTLFARDPDTGQAKWAYQMSPHDLFDYDEINESILLDLPIDNQTKKSIVHIGRNGYIYVLDRATGQLISATPYDTVNATKGVDMKTGRIIRNDELTPQIGKTVVNVCPVADGAKDWQPSAWSPRTKLIYIPHQHLCMNWKVEDVGYIAGTPYVGATVDMYAGPGGYRGEFMAWDPVQKKKMWGIHEKFPVWSGALVTAGDVAFYGTMDRHFKAVDAKSGKVLWDFVTPSGIIGQPVTYAVNGVQYVAILSGVGGWPGAVANAEIDPRVRNGALGFVGATQDLPGYTAGGSTLLVFALPPNQQKAESKPDTTGANPEATPAAETPNANK
;
A
#
# COMPACT_ATOMS: atom_id res chain seq x y z
N MET A 1 -31.89 71.91 -10.23
CA MET A 1 -32.57 72.93 -9.38
C MET A 1 -32.00 72.71 -8.00
N CYS A 2 -31.03 73.52 -7.61
CA CYS A 2 -31.07 74.64 -6.65
C CYS A 2 -31.59 74.22 -5.28
N ARG A 3 -30.97 74.41 -4.16
CA ARG A 3 -30.09 75.44 -3.56
C ARG A 3 -29.56 74.88 -2.24
N SER A 4 -28.35 74.89 -1.83
CA SER A 4 -27.55 75.92 -1.13
C SER A 4 -28.15 76.49 0.17
N GLU A 5 -27.36 76.50 1.20
CA GLU A 5 -27.00 77.52 2.21
C GLU A 5 -27.09 76.99 3.63
N ASN A 6 -26.33 77.24 4.65
CA ASN A 6 -25.17 78.06 4.92
C ASN A 6 -24.89 77.96 6.44
N LEU A 7 -23.62 77.95 6.81
CA LEU A 7 -22.99 78.59 7.96
C LEU A 7 -23.52 78.48 9.40
N GLY A 8 -22.68 78.00 10.27
CA GLY A 8 -22.70 78.27 11.70
C GLY A 8 -21.39 77.82 12.39
N ARG A 9 -20.44 78.75 12.52
CA ARG A 9 -19.23 78.59 13.33
C ARG A 9 -19.57 78.65 14.83
N LEU A 10 -19.04 77.70 15.61
CA LEU A 10 -18.66 77.95 17.00
C LEU A 10 -17.45 77.04 17.36
N GLY A 11 -16.37 77.63 17.78
CA GLY A 11 -15.20 76.95 18.25
C GLY A 11 -15.32 76.53 19.71
N VAL A 12 -14.76 75.40 20.05
CA VAL A 12 -14.41 75.05 21.45
C VAL A 12 -13.13 74.18 21.45
N LEU A 13 -12.22 74.63 22.23
CA LEU A 13 -10.98 74.10 22.76
C LEU A 13 -10.60 72.61 22.45
N ALA A 14 -9.41 72.50 21.97
CA ALA A 14 -8.63 71.24 21.94
C ALA A 14 -8.14 70.86 23.32
N ALA A 15 -8.52 69.65 23.77
CA ALA A 15 -7.80 68.92 24.81
C ALA A 15 -7.08 67.76 24.12
N VAL A 16 -5.76 67.83 24.07
CA VAL A 16 -4.89 66.80 23.54
C VAL A 16 -4.76 65.70 24.59
N LEU A 17 -5.47 64.59 24.43
CA LEU A 17 -5.20 63.33 25.13
C LEU A 17 -4.28 62.49 24.25
N THR A 18 -3.01 62.40 24.64
CA THR A 18 -2.03 61.47 24.08
C THR A 18 -2.38 60.05 24.60
N VAL A 19 -3.05 59.28 23.76
CA VAL A 19 -3.19 57.83 23.96
C VAL A 19 -1.96 57.14 23.39
N SER A 20 -1.06 56.69 24.26
CA SER A 20 0.03 55.80 23.88
C SER A 20 -0.50 54.44 23.49
N ILE A 21 -0.63 54.18 22.18
CA ILE A 21 -0.92 52.84 21.65
C ILE A 21 0.36 52.02 21.78
N VAL A 22 0.42 51.14 22.77
CA VAL A 22 1.42 50.06 22.83
C VAL A 22 1.02 49.03 21.78
N LEU A 23 1.67 49.09 20.61
CA LEU A 23 1.63 48.05 19.61
C LEU A 23 2.32 46.80 20.20
N ALA A 24 1.54 45.84 20.71
CA ALA A 24 2.03 44.53 20.98
C ALA A 24 2.38 43.87 19.65
N GLN A 25 3.67 43.79 19.35
CA GLN A 25 4.14 42.95 18.22
C GLN A 25 3.84 41.50 18.54
N PRO A 26 3.28 40.72 17.60
CA PRO A 26 3.17 39.28 17.80
C PRO A 26 4.58 38.71 17.88
N THR A 27 4.94 38.19 19.05
CA THR A 27 6.13 37.35 19.22
C THR A 27 5.92 36.11 18.38
N PHE A 28 6.51 36.06 17.19
CA PHE A 28 6.74 34.82 16.50
C PHE A 28 7.61 33.96 17.43
N ALA A 29 7.02 32.90 17.95
CA ALA A 29 7.79 31.87 18.65
C ALA A 29 8.86 31.39 17.66
N GLN A 30 10.13 31.65 17.95
CA GLN A 30 11.26 31.08 17.24
C GLN A 30 11.11 29.55 17.38
N GLN A 31 10.74 28.90 16.28
CA GLN A 31 10.84 27.47 16.18
C GLN A 31 12.32 27.09 16.36
N ASN A 32 12.54 26.29 17.38
CA ASN A 32 13.86 25.76 17.69
C ASN A 32 14.36 24.91 16.49
N PRO A 33 15.42 25.28 15.76
CA PRO A 33 15.85 24.60 14.55
C PRO A 33 16.36 23.16 14.79
N ASN A 34 16.36 22.70 16.05
CA ASN A 34 16.82 21.37 16.45
C ASN A 34 15.70 20.38 16.84
N GLN A 35 14.43 20.66 16.62
CA GLN A 35 13.44 19.58 16.59
C GLN A 35 13.62 18.81 15.27
N GLN A 36 14.55 17.86 15.26
CA GLN A 36 14.48 16.76 14.33
C GLN A 36 13.13 16.09 14.55
N ASN A 37 12.21 16.23 13.59
CA ASN A 37 11.00 15.42 13.52
C ASN A 37 11.47 13.98 13.34
N THR A 38 11.69 13.30 14.43
CA THR A 38 11.94 11.86 14.43
C THR A 38 10.57 11.18 14.42
N SER A 39 10.33 10.21 13.55
CA SER A 39 9.16 9.30 13.61
C SER A 39 9.26 8.38 14.85
N GLY A 40 9.73 8.93 15.96
CA GLY A 40 9.96 8.21 17.20
C GLY A 40 8.69 7.61 17.78
N ASP A 41 7.56 8.24 17.54
CA ASP A 41 6.27 7.77 18.03
C ASP A 41 5.82 6.48 17.30
N LEU A 42 5.84 6.45 15.97
CA LEU A 42 5.45 5.26 15.19
C LEU A 42 6.39 4.06 15.40
N VAL A 43 7.69 4.28 15.56
CA VAL A 43 8.63 3.20 15.89
C VAL A 43 8.27 2.61 17.25
N SER A 44 8.09 3.45 18.26
CA SER A 44 7.69 3.04 19.62
C SER A 44 6.34 2.34 19.63
N LEU A 45 5.33 2.91 18.95
CA LEU A 45 4.00 2.33 18.84
C LEU A 45 4.02 0.96 18.13
N SER A 46 4.86 0.80 17.10
CA SER A 46 4.99 -0.48 16.41
C SER A 46 5.72 -1.56 17.22
N GLN A 47 6.51 -1.19 18.22
CA GLN A 47 7.12 -2.12 19.15
C GLN A 47 6.14 -2.61 20.22
N ASN A 48 5.09 -1.84 20.51
CA ASN A 48 4.04 -2.27 21.44
C ASN A 48 3.11 -3.28 20.74
N PRO A 49 3.08 -4.57 21.19
CA PRO A 49 2.25 -5.59 20.53
C PRO A 49 0.74 -5.31 20.65
N ASN A 50 0.32 -4.49 21.60
CA ASN A 50 -1.08 -4.13 21.78
C ASN A 50 -1.61 -3.18 20.69
N ASN A 51 -0.72 -2.52 19.95
CA ASN A 51 -1.06 -1.56 18.91
C ASN A 51 -0.94 -2.16 17.49
N TRP A 52 -1.65 -1.55 16.54
CA TRP A 52 -1.49 -1.72 15.10
C TRP A 52 -1.44 -0.34 14.44
N PRO A 53 -0.30 0.38 14.52
CA PRO A 53 -0.25 1.83 14.30
C PRO A 53 -0.15 2.27 12.84
N MET A 54 0.09 1.35 11.92
CA MET A 54 0.12 1.60 10.47
C MET A 54 -0.40 0.39 9.72
N ALA A 55 -0.91 0.58 8.50
CA ALA A 55 -1.51 -0.50 7.70
C ALA A 55 -0.62 -1.76 7.60
N PRO A 56 0.70 -1.66 7.33
CA PRO A 56 1.58 -2.81 7.28
C PRO A 56 2.09 -3.29 8.66
N ARG A 57 1.63 -2.75 9.78
CA ARG A 57 2.05 -3.01 11.16
C ARG A 57 3.35 -2.31 11.55
N ASP A 58 4.38 -2.35 10.72
CA ASP A 58 5.71 -1.77 10.94
C ASP A 58 6.33 -1.27 9.62
N TYR A 59 7.41 -0.54 9.72
CA TYR A 59 8.10 0.02 8.54
C TYR A 59 8.75 -1.03 7.63
N ALA A 60 8.97 -2.25 8.14
CA ALA A 60 9.51 -3.36 7.37
C ALA A 60 8.43 -4.17 6.63
N ASN A 61 7.16 -3.84 6.80
CA ASN A 61 6.01 -4.54 6.23
C ASN A 61 5.91 -6.00 6.65
N THR A 62 6.24 -6.31 7.91
CA THR A 62 6.21 -7.71 8.36
C THR A 62 4.81 -8.24 8.59
N ARG A 63 3.83 -7.38 8.95
CA ARG A 63 2.48 -7.77 9.35
C ARG A 63 2.47 -8.90 10.41
N PHE A 64 3.52 -8.92 11.23
CA PHE A 64 3.70 -9.82 12.35
C PHE A 64 3.27 -9.16 13.66
N SER A 65 2.53 -9.89 14.49
CA SER A 65 2.21 -9.49 15.85
C SER A 65 2.88 -10.41 16.87
N ALA A 66 3.51 -9.82 17.89
CA ALA A 66 4.08 -10.60 19.01
C ALA A 66 3.01 -11.11 20.00
N LEU A 67 1.72 -10.85 19.77
CA LEU A 67 0.64 -11.41 20.57
C LEU A 67 0.50 -12.92 20.30
N ASP A 68 0.30 -13.70 21.39
CA ASP A 68 0.23 -15.17 21.35
C ASP A 68 -0.94 -15.76 22.16
N GLN A 69 -1.80 -14.90 22.75
CA GLN A 69 -2.99 -15.37 23.48
C GLN A 69 -3.89 -16.21 22.56
N VAL A 70 -4.08 -15.77 21.32
CA VAL A 70 -4.69 -16.57 20.25
C VAL A 70 -3.59 -17.40 19.58
N ASN A 71 -3.67 -18.72 19.69
CA ASN A 71 -2.64 -19.63 19.22
C ASN A 71 -3.25 -20.92 18.61
N THR A 72 -2.41 -21.79 18.11
CA THR A 72 -2.82 -23.02 17.42
C THR A 72 -3.71 -23.95 18.24
N ASN A 73 -3.69 -23.88 19.58
CA ASN A 73 -4.48 -24.75 20.45
C ASN A 73 -5.88 -24.20 20.75
N ASN A 74 -6.10 -22.88 20.61
CA ASN A 74 -7.35 -22.24 21.04
C ASN A 74 -8.04 -21.39 19.96
N VAL A 75 -7.39 -21.15 18.83
CA VAL A 75 -7.94 -20.31 17.76
C VAL A 75 -9.30 -20.81 17.24
N GLY A 76 -9.57 -22.11 17.33
CA GLY A 76 -10.87 -22.71 17.02
C GLY A 76 -12.04 -22.21 17.89
N ASN A 77 -11.73 -21.53 19.00
CA ASN A 77 -12.73 -20.98 19.92
C ASN A 77 -13.00 -19.49 19.69
N LEU A 78 -12.38 -18.86 18.66
CA LEU A 78 -12.66 -17.47 18.32
C LEU A 78 -14.14 -17.28 18.00
N HIS A 79 -14.73 -16.24 18.57
CA HIS A 79 -16.10 -15.82 18.30
C HIS A 79 -16.16 -14.30 18.10
N VAL A 80 -17.21 -13.80 17.46
CA VAL A 80 -17.43 -12.38 17.25
C VAL A 80 -17.63 -11.70 18.61
N ALA A 81 -16.72 -10.80 18.95
CA ALA A 81 -16.83 -9.96 20.15
C ALA A 81 -17.76 -8.77 19.92
N TRP A 82 -17.59 -8.10 18.78
CA TRP A 82 -18.45 -7.00 18.36
C TRP A 82 -18.33 -6.78 16.83
N THR A 83 -19.25 -5.99 16.28
CA THR A 83 -19.27 -5.62 14.86
C THR A 83 -19.58 -4.13 14.71
N PHE A 84 -19.15 -3.56 13.57
CA PHE A 84 -19.48 -2.18 13.20
C PHE A 84 -19.71 -2.09 11.69
N SER A 85 -20.70 -1.29 11.25
CA SER A 85 -20.93 -1.03 9.84
C SER A 85 -20.31 0.30 9.43
N VAL A 86 -19.48 0.30 8.38
CA VAL A 86 -18.87 1.52 7.83
C VAL A 86 -19.78 2.26 6.84
N GLY A 87 -20.98 1.75 6.59
CA GLY A 87 -22.00 2.42 5.78
C GLY A 87 -21.79 2.41 4.27
N ALA A 88 -20.78 1.72 3.77
CA ALA A 88 -20.48 1.57 2.36
C ALA A 88 -20.54 0.09 1.97
N ASP A 89 -21.22 -0.25 0.91
CA ASP A 89 -21.63 -1.62 0.58
C ASP A 89 -20.60 -2.43 -0.23
N ARG A 90 -19.39 -1.89 -0.50
CA ARG A 90 -18.36 -2.54 -1.32
C ARG A 90 -16.97 -1.97 -1.09
N GLY A 91 -15.94 -2.64 -1.61
CA GLY A 91 -14.59 -2.09 -1.72
C GLY A 91 -13.82 -1.98 -0.40
N GLN A 92 -14.06 -2.88 0.56
CA GLN A 92 -13.48 -2.84 1.91
C GLN A 92 -12.02 -3.36 1.94
N GLU A 93 -11.06 -2.63 1.32
CA GLU A 93 -9.64 -3.01 1.26
C GLU A 93 -8.82 -2.54 2.47
N ALA A 94 -9.36 -1.65 3.32
CA ALA A 94 -8.61 -0.99 4.38
C ALA A 94 -8.14 -1.94 5.50
N ALA A 95 -6.97 -1.63 6.08
CA ALA A 95 -6.57 -2.13 7.39
C ALA A 95 -7.05 -1.13 8.47
N PRO A 96 -7.76 -1.57 9.51
CA PRO A 96 -7.96 -0.76 10.71
C PRO A 96 -6.63 -0.43 11.39
N LEU A 97 -6.49 0.78 11.95
CA LEU A 97 -5.39 1.12 12.85
C LEU A 97 -5.87 1.03 14.29
N VAL A 98 -5.01 0.58 15.20
CA VAL A 98 -5.33 0.56 16.64
C VAL A 98 -4.17 1.16 17.42
N ILE A 99 -4.47 2.24 18.14
CA ILE A 99 -3.51 2.98 18.95
C ILE A 99 -4.13 3.21 20.34
N ASP A 100 -3.49 2.66 21.35
CA ASP A 100 -3.84 2.83 22.78
C ASP A 100 -5.35 2.67 23.06
N GLY A 101 -5.93 1.57 22.55
CA GLY A 101 -7.34 1.23 22.74
C GLY A 101 -8.34 2.05 21.90
N THR A 102 -7.87 2.83 20.93
CA THR A 102 -8.72 3.48 19.93
C THR A 102 -8.48 2.85 18.57
N MET A 103 -9.54 2.39 17.93
CA MET A 103 -9.49 1.87 16.56
C MET A 103 -9.95 2.95 15.59
N TYR A 104 -9.13 3.20 14.54
CA TYR A 104 -9.47 4.09 13.43
C TYR A 104 -9.77 3.26 12.20
N VAL A 105 -10.94 3.49 11.61
CA VAL A 105 -11.43 2.77 10.42
C VAL A 105 -11.85 3.78 9.37
N VAL A 106 -11.57 3.47 8.10
CA VAL A 106 -12.02 4.27 6.97
C VAL A 106 -12.88 3.41 6.04
N GLY A 107 -14.01 3.97 5.61
CA GLY A 107 -14.83 3.41 4.53
C GLY A 107 -14.26 3.76 3.15
N PRO A 108 -14.56 2.97 2.12
CA PRO A 108 -14.21 3.28 0.74
C PRO A 108 -14.94 4.53 0.24
N TYR A 109 -14.62 4.95 -0.98
CA TYR A 109 -15.28 6.10 -1.63
C TYR A 109 -16.66 5.70 -2.18
N ALA A 110 -17.53 5.17 -1.31
CA ALA A 110 -18.86 4.69 -1.63
C ALA A 110 -19.87 5.07 -0.54
N GLY A 111 -21.15 4.94 -0.83
CA GLY A 111 -22.23 5.23 0.11
C GLY A 111 -22.49 6.72 0.31
N PRO A 112 -23.26 7.10 1.34
CA PRO A 112 -23.70 8.47 1.57
C PRO A 112 -22.59 9.41 2.06
N HIS A 113 -21.50 8.84 2.60
CA HIS A 113 -20.36 9.58 3.13
C HIS A 113 -19.04 8.94 2.65
N PRO A 114 -18.63 9.20 1.39
CA PRO A 114 -17.41 8.62 0.81
C PRO A 114 -16.16 8.94 1.64
N ASN A 115 -15.30 7.95 1.84
CA ASN A 115 -14.09 8.03 2.66
C ASN A 115 -14.33 8.49 4.12
N GLN A 116 -15.49 8.16 4.70
CA GLN A 116 -15.75 8.48 6.11
C GLN A 116 -14.78 7.75 7.03
N VAL A 117 -14.25 8.49 8.00
CA VAL A 117 -13.36 7.95 9.06
C VAL A 117 -14.13 7.84 10.36
N PHE A 118 -13.91 6.75 11.08
CA PHE A 118 -14.50 6.48 12.38
C PHE A 118 -13.39 6.21 13.40
N ALA A 119 -13.53 6.76 14.59
CA ALA A 119 -12.76 6.33 15.77
C ALA A 119 -13.69 5.59 16.71
N LEU A 120 -13.31 4.36 17.03
CA LEU A 120 -14.08 3.45 17.85
C LEU A 120 -13.31 3.10 19.11
N ASP A 121 -13.99 2.76 20.17
CA ASP A 121 -13.39 2.03 21.27
C ASP A 121 -13.02 0.62 20.78
N ALA A 122 -11.75 0.27 20.86
CA ALA A 122 -11.25 -0.97 20.27
C ALA A 122 -11.70 -2.25 21.03
N ALA A 123 -12.17 -2.13 22.28
CA ALA A 123 -12.70 -3.25 23.04
C ALA A 123 -14.20 -3.49 22.83
N THR A 124 -14.96 -2.43 22.52
CA THR A 124 -16.44 -2.50 22.50
C THR A 124 -17.07 -2.16 21.17
N GLY A 125 -16.34 -1.48 20.25
CA GLY A 125 -16.87 -0.95 19.01
C GLY A 125 -17.71 0.32 19.15
N GLU A 126 -17.76 0.92 20.37
CA GLU A 126 -18.48 2.17 20.60
C GLU A 126 -17.86 3.33 19.83
N LEU A 127 -18.69 4.11 19.14
CA LEU A 127 -18.27 5.25 18.35
C LEU A 127 -17.82 6.41 19.25
N LYS A 128 -16.54 6.81 19.13
CA LYS A 128 -15.98 7.99 19.81
C LYS A 128 -16.22 9.27 19.00
N TRP A 129 -15.93 9.22 17.71
CA TRP A 129 -16.17 10.30 16.76
C TRP A 129 -16.18 9.76 15.32
N SER A 130 -16.74 10.55 14.39
CA SER A 130 -16.59 10.32 12.96
C SER A 130 -16.25 11.61 12.23
N TYR A 131 -15.54 11.48 11.12
CA TYR A 131 -15.21 12.55 10.19
C TYR A 131 -15.67 12.15 8.79
N ALA A 132 -16.50 12.99 8.16
CA ALA A 132 -17.01 12.78 6.81
C ALA A 132 -16.47 13.90 5.91
N PRO A 133 -15.47 13.62 5.05
CA PRO A 133 -15.04 14.58 4.04
C PRO A 133 -16.17 14.87 3.05
N LYS A 134 -16.05 15.97 2.29
CA LYS A 134 -16.99 16.35 1.22
C LYS A 134 -16.26 16.27 -0.12
N PRO A 135 -15.93 15.08 -0.60
CA PRO A 135 -15.13 14.95 -1.81
C PRO A 135 -15.96 15.20 -3.08
N ASP A 136 -15.26 15.47 -4.19
CA ASP A 136 -15.86 15.60 -5.50
C ASP A 136 -16.31 14.24 -6.04
N LEU A 137 -17.61 13.98 -6.09
CA LEU A 137 -18.18 12.69 -6.49
C LEU A 137 -17.83 12.27 -7.92
N THR A 138 -17.36 13.19 -8.77
CA THR A 138 -16.91 12.86 -10.13
C THR A 138 -15.65 12.00 -10.15
N ALA A 139 -14.89 11.92 -9.04
CA ALA A 139 -13.73 11.05 -8.92
C ALA A 139 -14.04 9.57 -9.15
N GLN A 140 -15.27 9.13 -8.86
CA GLN A 140 -15.69 7.76 -9.14
C GLN A 140 -15.61 7.41 -10.64
N GLY A 141 -15.92 8.36 -11.51
CA GLY A 141 -15.90 8.16 -12.97
C GLY A 141 -14.50 7.98 -13.55
N VAL A 142 -13.45 8.34 -12.82
CA VAL A 142 -12.03 8.22 -13.22
C VAL A 142 -11.25 7.25 -12.32
N ALA A 143 -11.93 6.54 -11.44
CA ALA A 143 -11.32 5.45 -10.67
C ALA A 143 -11.30 4.18 -11.52
N CYS A 144 -10.10 3.73 -11.91
CA CYS A 144 -9.90 2.57 -12.79
C CYS A 144 -10.54 1.28 -12.23
N CYS A 145 -10.34 1.02 -10.93
CA CYS A 145 -10.44 -0.31 -10.35
C CYS A 145 -11.32 -0.30 -9.09
N ASP A 146 -12.47 0.37 -9.16
CA ASP A 146 -13.41 0.62 -8.08
C ASP A 146 -12.95 1.72 -7.09
N VAL A 147 -13.83 2.03 -6.16
CA VAL A 147 -13.78 3.17 -5.23
C VAL A 147 -13.09 2.83 -3.90
N VAL A 148 -12.02 2.09 -3.95
CA VAL A 148 -11.33 1.52 -2.78
C VAL A 148 -10.46 2.54 -2.04
N THR A 149 -10.21 2.25 -0.76
CA THR A 149 -9.13 2.87 0.04
C THR A 149 -8.45 1.79 0.88
N ARG A 150 -7.10 1.84 0.98
CA ARG A 150 -6.30 0.78 1.62
C ARG A 150 -5.97 1.07 3.07
N GLY A 151 -6.40 2.23 3.59
CA GLY A 151 -6.28 2.54 5.01
C GLY A 151 -5.89 3.97 5.31
N LEU A 152 -5.56 4.18 6.57
CA LEU A 152 -5.17 5.46 7.16
C LEU A 152 -3.68 5.45 7.50
N GLY A 153 -3.11 6.64 7.67
CA GLY A 153 -1.84 6.86 8.35
C GLY A 153 -2.06 7.40 9.75
N TYR A 154 -1.04 7.30 10.61
CA TYR A 154 -1.04 7.87 11.94
C TYR A 154 0.36 8.35 12.30
N ASP A 155 0.49 9.46 12.98
CA ASP A 155 1.67 9.89 13.73
C ASP A 155 1.32 11.06 14.67
N ASN A 156 1.98 11.14 15.81
CA ASN A 156 1.89 12.27 16.75
C ASN A 156 0.44 12.72 17.08
N GLY A 157 -0.47 11.77 17.31
CA GLY A 157 -1.87 12.05 17.63
C GLY A 157 -2.73 12.50 16.45
N LYS A 158 -2.22 12.44 15.22
CA LYS A 158 -2.94 12.79 14.00
C LYS A 158 -3.24 11.54 13.18
N VAL A 159 -4.42 11.50 12.60
CA VAL A 159 -4.85 10.52 11.60
C VAL A 159 -4.78 11.16 10.23
N PHE A 160 -4.20 10.47 9.27
CA PHE A 160 -4.06 10.94 7.89
C PHE A 160 -4.93 10.10 6.97
N LEU A 161 -5.71 10.78 6.16
CA LEU A 161 -6.62 10.23 5.16
C LEU A 161 -6.22 10.71 3.78
N ASN A 162 -6.20 9.81 2.81
CA ASN A 162 -6.22 10.19 1.39
C ASN A 162 -7.62 9.97 0.84
N THR A 163 -8.18 10.99 0.18
CA THR A 163 -9.48 10.86 -0.50
C THR A 163 -9.28 10.52 -1.98
N LEU A 164 -10.22 9.79 -2.56
CA LEU A 164 -10.13 9.35 -3.97
C LEU A 164 -10.02 10.53 -4.94
N ASP A 165 -10.63 11.67 -4.62
CA ASP A 165 -10.62 12.90 -5.42
C ASP A 165 -9.32 13.72 -5.30
N GLY A 166 -8.28 13.14 -4.70
CA GLY A 166 -6.93 13.69 -4.73
C GLY A 166 -6.55 14.64 -3.60
N TYR A 167 -7.18 14.54 -2.44
CA TYR A 167 -6.77 15.29 -1.26
C TYR A 167 -6.08 14.39 -0.24
N SER A 168 -5.11 14.98 0.47
CA SER A 168 -4.59 14.45 1.72
C SER A 168 -5.08 15.32 2.86
N VAL A 169 -5.56 14.67 3.94
CA VAL A 169 -6.25 15.31 5.06
C VAL A 169 -5.60 14.85 6.36
N ALA A 170 -5.32 15.80 7.28
CA ALA A 170 -4.97 15.48 8.65
C ALA A 170 -6.14 15.75 9.59
N ILE A 171 -6.39 14.81 10.48
CA ILE A 171 -7.48 14.81 11.44
C ILE A 171 -6.85 14.67 12.85
N ASP A 172 -7.30 15.47 13.79
CA ASP A 172 -6.94 15.28 15.21
C ASP A 172 -7.49 13.95 15.72
N GLY A 173 -6.62 13.04 16.10
CA GLY A 173 -6.98 11.67 16.47
C GLY A 173 -7.88 11.58 17.71
N LYS A 174 -7.87 12.59 18.58
CA LYS A 174 -8.69 12.62 19.80
C LYS A 174 -10.08 13.17 19.55
N SER A 175 -10.21 14.21 18.74
CA SER A 175 -11.47 14.96 18.56
C SER A 175 -12.16 14.74 17.22
N GLY A 176 -11.48 14.17 16.21
CA GLY A 176 -12.02 14.03 14.87
C GLY A 176 -12.06 15.34 14.07
N LYS A 177 -11.46 16.42 14.57
CA LYS A 177 -11.43 17.71 13.87
C LYS A 177 -10.40 17.69 12.75
N GLU A 178 -10.77 18.19 11.57
CA GLU A 178 -9.83 18.45 10.48
C GLU A 178 -8.80 19.51 10.92
N LEU A 179 -7.53 19.21 10.70
CA LEU A 179 -6.41 20.11 10.98
C LEU A 179 -5.96 20.84 9.72
N TRP A 180 -5.88 20.12 8.60
CA TRP A 180 -5.60 20.64 7.28
C TRP A 180 -6.08 19.65 6.20
N HIS A 181 -6.33 20.16 4.99
CA HIS A 181 -6.46 19.35 3.78
C HIS A 181 -5.70 19.99 2.63
N THR A 182 -5.06 19.16 1.81
CA THR A 182 -4.21 19.61 0.71
C THR A 182 -4.53 18.83 -0.55
N LYS A 183 -4.81 19.56 -1.65
CA LYS A 183 -4.97 18.95 -2.96
C LYS A 183 -3.61 18.48 -3.47
N VAL A 184 -3.45 17.19 -3.72
CA VAL A 184 -2.20 16.60 -4.20
C VAL A 184 -2.33 15.93 -5.57
N ALA A 185 -3.56 15.65 -6.03
CA ALA A 185 -3.84 15.01 -7.33
C ALA A 185 -4.94 15.76 -8.09
N ASP A 186 -5.04 15.53 -9.39
CA ASP A 186 -5.98 16.18 -10.29
C ASP A 186 -6.87 15.17 -11.02
N ILE A 187 -8.09 14.97 -10.52
CA ILE A 187 -9.06 14.04 -11.10
C ILE A 187 -9.46 14.37 -12.53
N GLN A 188 -9.31 15.63 -12.97
CA GLN A 188 -9.58 16.01 -14.37
C GLN A 188 -8.59 15.38 -15.34
N LYS A 189 -7.43 14.94 -14.82
CA LYS A 189 -6.42 14.16 -15.57
C LYS A 189 -6.54 12.66 -15.36
N GLY A 190 -7.44 12.22 -14.47
CA GLY A 190 -7.56 10.83 -14.05
C GLY A 190 -6.67 10.44 -12.86
N GLU A 191 -6.06 11.42 -12.18
CA GLU A 191 -5.25 11.16 -10.97
C GLU A 191 -6.18 10.91 -9.77
N THR A 192 -6.15 9.70 -9.22
CA THR A 192 -6.86 9.32 -7.99
C THR A 192 -5.88 8.84 -6.93
N ILE A 193 -6.34 8.67 -5.68
CA ILE A 193 -5.51 8.15 -4.60
C ILE A 193 -6.26 7.04 -3.87
N THR A 194 -5.69 5.83 -3.86
CA THR A 194 -6.29 4.64 -3.23
C THR A 194 -5.43 4.06 -2.11
N MET A 195 -4.15 4.42 -2.03
CA MET A 195 -3.20 3.88 -1.06
C MET A 195 -3.39 4.44 0.36
N ALA A 196 -3.00 3.66 1.37
CA ALA A 196 -2.82 4.15 2.73
C ALA A 196 -1.58 5.05 2.79
N PRO A 197 -1.67 6.27 3.36
CA PRO A 197 -0.49 7.11 3.55
C PRO A 197 0.44 6.52 4.62
N LEU A 198 1.76 6.68 4.43
CA LEU A 198 2.77 6.32 5.43
C LEU A 198 3.46 7.58 5.95
N VAL A 199 3.55 7.72 7.27
CA VAL A 199 4.31 8.83 7.85
C VAL A 199 5.74 8.41 8.14
N VAL A 200 6.69 9.20 7.65
CA VAL A 200 8.13 8.99 7.88
C VAL A 200 8.78 10.34 8.20
N LYS A 201 9.38 10.46 9.39
CA LYS A 201 10.11 11.67 9.80
C LYS A 201 9.30 12.97 9.62
N GLY A 202 8.04 12.96 10.05
CA GLY A 202 7.16 14.13 9.95
C GLY A 202 6.67 14.44 8.53
N LYS A 203 6.77 13.50 7.60
CA LYS A 203 6.26 13.61 6.24
C LYS A 203 5.26 12.51 5.94
N VAL A 204 4.10 12.90 5.46
CA VAL A 204 3.06 12.00 4.95
C VAL A 204 3.41 11.68 3.51
N LEU A 205 3.76 10.42 3.25
CA LEU A 205 4.14 9.92 1.93
C LEU A 205 2.91 9.37 1.21
N ILE A 206 2.73 9.82 -0.03
CA ILE A 206 1.55 9.56 -0.84
C ILE A 206 1.99 9.34 -2.28
N GLY A 207 1.35 8.43 -2.98
CA GLY A 207 1.45 8.27 -4.43
C GLY A 207 0.09 8.34 -5.10
N ASN A 208 0.04 8.27 -6.43
CA ASN A 208 -1.18 8.33 -7.22
C ASN A 208 -1.51 7.03 -7.93
N SER A 209 -2.81 6.89 -8.28
CA SER A 209 -3.36 5.91 -9.21
C SER A 209 -3.72 6.59 -10.54
N GLY A 210 -4.17 5.82 -11.52
CA GLY A 210 -4.68 6.30 -12.81
C GLY A 210 -3.76 5.99 -14.01
N GLY A 211 -2.88 5.01 -13.90
CA GLY A 211 -2.01 4.59 -15.00
C GLY A 211 -2.79 4.28 -16.28
N GLU A 212 -3.93 3.59 -16.15
CA GLU A 212 -4.85 3.23 -17.23
C GLU A 212 -5.61 4.41 -17.86
N LEU A 213 -5.45 5.61 -17.31
CA LEU A 213 -5.97 6.86 -17.86
C LEU A 213 -4.86 7.75 -18.45
N GLY A 214 -3.64 7.21 -18.61
CA GLY A 214 -2.49 7.95 -19.10
C GLY A 214 -1.98 8.98 -18.09
N VAL A 215 -2.07 8.69 -16.80
CA VAL A 215 -1.56 9.54 -15.73
C VAL A 215 -0.07 9.28 -15.55
N ARG A 216 0.69 10.35 -15.40
CA ARG A 216 2.10 10.28 -15.01
C ARG A 216 2.23 9.96 -13.53
N GLY A 217 2.90 8.86 -13.20
CA GLY A 217 3.10 8.43 -11.82
C GLY A 217 4.00 9.35 -11.00
N TRP A 218 3.68 9.47 -9.70
CA TRP A 218 4.50 10.24 -8.74
C TRP A 218 4.37 9.71 -7.32
N VAL A 219 5.37 10.02 -6.48
CA VAL A 219 5.33 9.98 -5.03
C VAL A 219 5.55 11.38 -4.48
N THR A 220 4.79 11.76 -3.46
CA THR A 220 4.82 13.09 -2.84
C THR A 220 4.96 12.96 -1.34
N ALA A 221 5.77 13.83 -0.74
CA ALA A 221 5.84 14.03 0.71
C ALA A 221 5.12 15.31 1.09
N VAL A 222 4.22 15.23 2.04
CA VAL A 222 3.50 16.37 2.63
C VAL A 222 3.96 16.52 4.08
N ASP A 223 4.28 17.73 4.50
CA ASP A 223 4.62 18.02 5.90
C ASP A 223 3.42 17.73 6.81
N GLU A 224 3.60 16.88 7.81
CA GLU A 224 2.51 16.38 8.66
C GLU A 224 1.81 17.48 9.49
N ASN A 225 2.48 18.59 9.76
CA ASN A 225 1.94 19.65 10.60
C ASN A 225 1.25 20.75 9.77
N SER A 226 1.81 21.10 8.63
CA SER A 226 1.32 22.22 7.82
C SER A 226 0.51 21.81 6.60
N GLY A 227 0.54 20.55 6.19
CA GLY A 227 -0.07 20.08 4.94
C GLY A 227 0.64 20.55 3.68
N LYS A 228 1.81 21.20 3.77
CA LYS A 228 2.55 21.70 2.60
C LYS A 228 3.33 20.56 1.93
N ILE A 229 3.31 20.56 0.59
CA ILE A 229 4.13 19.62 -0.18
C ILE A 229 5.60 19.97 0.05
N ALA A 230 6.38 19.03 0.59
CA ALA A 230 7.81 19.16 0.82
C ALA A 230 8.61 18.83 -0.45
N TRP A 231 8.26 17.74 -1.13
CA TRP A 231 8.84 17.34 -2.40
C TRP A 231 7.87 16.42 -3.18
N ARG A 232 8.09 16.32 -4.49
CA ARG A 232 7.42 15.37 -5.39
C ARG A 232 8.43 14.80 -6.37
N ALA A 233 8.45 13.46 -6.50
CA ALA A 233 9.26 12.73 -7.46
C ALA A 233 8.35 12.01 -8.44
N TYR A 234 8.53 12.24 -9.74
CA TYR A 234 7.82 11.53 -10.79
C TYR A 234 8.48 10.19 -11.10
N ALA A 235 7.71 9.26 -11.66
CA ALA A 235 8.22 7.96 -12.10
C ALA A 235 8.86 8.02 -13.50
N THR A 236 8.48 8.99 -14.32
CA THR A 236 8.93 9.12 -15.72
C THR A 236 9.40 10.55 -16.00
N GLY A 237 10.11 10.78 -17.12
CA GLY A 237 10.60 12.08 -17.54
C GLY A 237 12.05 12.37 -17.19
N PRO A 238 12.50 13.64 -17.31
CA PRO A 238 13.90 14.02 -17.08
C PRO A 238 14.30 13.84 -15.61
N ASP A 239 15.60 13.65 -15.38
CA ASP A 239 16.19 13.38 -14.05
C ASP A 239 15.78 14.41 -12.99
N LYS A 240 15.61 15.67 -13.36
CA LYS A 240 15.16 16.75 -12.46
C LYS A 240 13.76 16.49 -11.88
N ASP A 241 12.88 15.87 -12.66
CA ASP A 241 11.51 15.55 -12.25
C ASP A 241 11.46 14.24 -11.46
N VAL A 242 12.30 13.25 -11.84
CA VAL A 242 12.43 11.97 -11.15
C VAL A 242 13.23 12.12 -9.86
N LEU A 243 13.85 13.27 -9.61
CA LEU A 243 14.77 13.53 -8.52
C LEU A 243 15.95 12.56 -8.51
N ILE A 244 16.58 12.38 -9.67
CA ILE A 244 17.84 11.65 -9.85
C ILE A 244 18.97 12.68 -9.88
N GLY A 245 19.86 12.62 -8.90
CA GLY A 245 21.02 13.49 -8.76
C GLY A 245 22.34 12.74 -8.77
N SER A 246 23.43 13.43 -8.48
CA SER A 246 24.79 12.84 -8.46
C SER A 246 24.98 11.71 -7.43
N GLY A 247 24.08 11.61 -6.43
CA GLY A 247 24.06 10.54 -5.45
C GLY A 247 23.44 9.22 -5.93
N PHE A 248 22.79 9.21 -7.09
CA PHE A 248 22.15 8.04 -7.65
C PHE A 248 23.18 7.00 -8.14
N LYS A 249 23.04 5.76 -7.68
CA LYS A 249 24.00 4.68 -7.97
C LYS A 249 23.27 3.40 -8.41
N PRO A 250 22.79 3.33 -9.67
CA PRO A 250 22.19 2.10 -10.20
C PRO A 250 23.27 1.02 -10.36
N GLN A 251 22.90 -0.23 -10.06
CA GLN A 251 23.83 -1.36 -10.09
C GLN A 251 24.18 -1.80 -11.51
N TYR A 252 23.24 -1.69 -12.46
CA TYR A 252 23.35 -2.27 -13.79
C TYR A 252 23.58 -1.20 -14.85
N ASP A 253 24.42 -1.50 -15.86
CA ASP A 253 24.85 -0.54 -16.89
C ASP A 253 23.69 0.00 -17.72
N TRP A 254 22.66 -0.80 -17.98
CA TRP A 254 21.49 -0.38 -18.71
C TRP A 254 20.57 0.62 -17.97
N MET A 255 20.79 0.79 -16.68
CA MET A 255 20.14 1.82 -15.85
C MET A 255 21.06 3.02 -15.56
N LYS A 256 22.24 3.11 -16.19
CA LYS A 256 23.17 4.23 -16.07
C LYS A 256 23.00 5.19 -17.24
N GLY A 257 22.86 6.47 -16.98
CA GLY A 257 22.71 7.52 -17.99
C GLY A 257 21.96 8.71 -17.42
N GLN A 258 21.82 9.73 -18.24
CA GLN A 258 21.06 10.94 -17.90
C GLN A 258 19.70 10.91 -18.61
N ASP A 259 18.67 11.38 -17.90
CA ASP A 259 17.30 11.53 -18.41
C ASP A 259 16.72 10.23 -19.01
N LEU A 260 17.06 9.08 -18.43
CA LEU A 260 16.59 7.79 -18.92
C LEU A 260 15.07 7.64 -18.81
N GLY A 261 14.44 8.30 -17.84
CA GLY A 261 12.99 8.35 -17.71
C GLY A 261 12.27 9.10 -18.84
N GLU A 262 13.04 9.79 -19.69
CA GLU A 262 12.57 10.42 -20.94
C GLU A 262 13.13 9.71 -22.18
N LYS A 263 14.44 9.44 -22.22
CA LYS A 263 15.14 8.89 -23.38
C LYS A 263 14.78 7.44 -23.75
N THR A 264 14.23 6.69 -22.81
CA THR A 264 13.76 5.31 -23.06
C THR A 264 12.28 5.24 -23.47
N TRP A 265 11.73 6.38 -23.86
CA TRP A 265 10.36 6.54 -24.35
C TRP A 265 10.34 7.18 -25.75
N PRO A 266 9.27 6.98 -26.53
CA PRO A 266 8.99 7.85 -27.66
C PRO A 266 8.87 9.32 -27.22
N PRO A 267 9.12 10.29 -28.11
CA PRO A 267 8.99 11.69 -27.78
C PRO A 267 7.65 12.02 -27.09
N ASP A 268 7.73 12.68 -25.94
CA ASP A 268 6.59 13.12 -25.12
C ASP A 268 5.68 12.00 -24.52
N ALA A 269 5.86 10.73 -24.90
CA ALA A 269 5.05 9.62 -24.37
C ALA A 269 5.20 9.44 -22.86
N TRP A 270 6.35 9.76 -22.29
CA TRP A 270 6.58 9.72 -20.85
C TRP A 270 5.66 10.65 -20.03
N LYS A 271 5.08 11.69 -20.65
CA LYS A 271 4.16 12.63 -20.01
C LYS A 271 2.82 12.00 -19.63
N ILE A 272 2.47 10.93 -20.32
CA ILE A 272 1.25 10.14 -20.11
C ILE A 272 1.61 8.66 -19.89
N GLY A 273 2.84 8.41 -19.42
CA GLY A 273 3.48 7.09 -19.46
C GLY A 273 3.18 6.17 -18.30
N GLY A 274 2.25 6.46 -17.39
CA GLY A 274 1.97 5.59 -16.24
C GLY A 274 3.07 5.66 -15.18
N GLY A 275 3.45 4.50 -14.63
CA GLY A 275 4.41 4.41 -13.52
C GLY A 275 3.82 4.89 -12.19
N THR A 276 2.51 4.78 -12.02
CA THR A 276 1.80 5.27 -10.84
C THR A 276 2.20 4.48 -9.59
N MET A 277 2.21 5.15 -8.44
CA MET A 277 2.56 4.56 -7.14
C MET A 277 1.32 4.52 -6.26
N TRP A 278 0.60 3.41 -6.25
CA TRP A 278 -0.65 3.25 -5.53
C TRP A 278 -0.62 2.10 -4.49
N GLY A 279 0.55 1.51 -4.27
CA GLY A 279 0.77 0.38 -3.37
C GLY A 279 1.43 0.77 -2.05
N TRP A 280 2.56 0.15 -1.73
CA TRP A 280 3.16 0.20 -0.41
C TRP A 280 4.50 0.93 -0.40
N ILE A 281 4.78 1.61 0.72
CA ILE A 281 6.07 2.22 1.03
C ILE A 281 6.64 1.55 2.27
N GLN A 282 7.94 1.23 2.24
CA GLN A 282 8.71 0.73 3.38
C GLN A 282 9.74 1.79 3.79
N TYR A 283 10.18 1.75 5.04
CA TYR A 283 11.22 2.63 5.54
C TYR A 283 12.27 1.87 6.36
N ASP A 284 13.53 2.08 6.02
CA ASP A 284 14.67 1.63 6.81
C ASP A 284 15.30 2.85 7.49
N PRO A 285 15.15 2.98 8.83
CA PRO A 285 15.72 4.11 9.56
C PRO A 285 17.25 4.10 9.60
N GLU A 286 17.90 2.92 9.52
CA GLU A 286 19.34 2.81 9.54
C GLU A 286 19.98 3.30 8.22
N LEU A 287 19.36 2.95 7.09
CA LEU A 287 19.79 3.44 5.78
C LEU A 287 19.21 4.83 5.45
N ASN A 288 18.31 5.37 6.28
CA ASN A 288 17.50 6.55 6.01
C ASN A 288 16.90 6.49 4.60
N SER A 289 16.22 5.39 4.27
CA SER A 289 15.73 5.11 2.93
C SER A 289 14.29 4.64 2.96
N ILE A 290 13.45 5.24 2.11
CA ILE A 290 12.16 4.68 1.75
C ILE A 290 12.31 3.81 0.50
N PHE A 291 11.52 2.74 0.43
CA PHE A 291 11.44 1.84 -0.71
C PHE A 291 10.00 1.76 -1.20
N TYR A 292 9.81 1.76 -2.51
CA TYR A 292 8.50 1.59 -3.13
C TYR A 292 8.65 1.21 -4.59
N GLY A 293 7.67 0.53 -5.14
CA GLY A 293 7.61 0.19 -6.55
C GLY A 293 6.73 1.14 -7.35
N THR A 294 6.94 1.20 -8.64
CA THR A 294 6.12 1.96 -9.60
C THR A 294 5.30 1.02 -10.48
N GLY A 295 4.17 1.51 -10.93
CA GLY A 295 3.25 0.79 -11.80
C GLY A 295 3.75 0.60 -13.23
N ASN A 296 2.91 -0.02 -14.02
CA ASN A 296 3.12 -0.32 -15.43
C ASN A 296 3.29 0.94 -16.30
N PRO A 297 3.89 0.80 -17.49
CA PRO A 297 3.87 1.85 -18.50
C PRO A 297 2.51 1.89 -19.25
N GLY A 298 1.97 3.09 -19.49
CA GLY A 298 0.80 3.33 -20.31
C GLY A 298 1.15 3.66 -21.78
N PRO A 299 0.32 3.24 -22.77
CA PRO A 299 -0.78 2.28 -22.66
C PRO A 299 -0.29 0.84 -22.54
N TRP A 300 -1.18 -0.13 -22.31
CA TRP A 300 -0.86 -1.56 -22.29
C TRP A 300 -0.39 -2.07 -23.68
N ASN A 301 -0.80 -1.39 -24.74
CA ASN A 301 -0.25 -1.65 -26.08
C ASN A 301 1.22 -1.21 -26.16
N HIS A 302 2.12 -2.14 -25.91
CA HIS A 302 3.56 -1.90 -25.88
C HIS A 302 4.13 -1.38 -27.21
N THR A 303 3.45 -1.63 -28.35
CA THR A 303 3.92 -1.17 -29.66
C THR A 303 3.85 0.34 -29.83
N GLN A 304 3.00 1.01 -29.03
CA GLN A 304 2.88 2.48 -29.00
C GLN A 304 3.96 3.16 -28.14
N ARG A 305 4.75 2.38 -27.39
CA ARG A 305 5.79 2.91 -26.47
C ARG A 305 7.10 2.11 -26.52
N PRO A 306 7.75 1.96 -27.69
CA PRO A 306 9.04 1.27 -27.77
C PRO A 306 10.08 1.87 -26.83
N GLY A 307 11.02 1.03 -26.38
CA GLY A 307 12.04 1.34 -25.37
C GLY A 307 11.79 0.68 -24.03
N ASP A 308 12.72 0.79 -23.08
CA ASP A 308 12.61 0.16 -21.75
C ASP A 308 11.58 0.83 -20.83
N ASN A 309 11.11 2.04 -21.18
CA ASN A 309 10.10 2.81 -20.44
C ASN A 309 10.48 3.06 -18.98
N LEU A 310 11.73 3.43 -18.74
CA LEU A 310 12.21 3.79 -17.41
C LEU A 310 11.44 5.02 -16.89
N TRP A 311 11.01 5.09 -15.62
CA TRP A 311 11.20 4.16 -14.51
C TRP A 311 9.86 3.57 -14.08
N THR A 312 9.13 2.96 -15.01
CA THR A 312 7.96 2.14 -14.70
C THR A 312 8.39 0.75 -14.24
N THR A 313 7.53 0.01 -13.57
CA THR A 313 7.81 -1.34 -13.04
C THR A 313 9.13 -1.43 -12.27
N THR A 314 9.41 -0.38 -11.49
CA THR A 314 10.72 -0.13 -10.87
C THR A 314 10.61 0.00 -9.37
N LEU A 315 11.44 -0.73 -8.63
CA LEU A 315 11.65 -0.51 -7.20
C LEU A 315 12.70 0.59 -7.01
N PHE A 316 12.33 1.64 -6.27
CA PHE A 316 13.22 2.74 -5.88
C PHE A 316 13.63 2.66 -4.42
N ALA A 317 14.86 3.07 -4.14
CA ALA A 317 15.29 3.56 -2.83
C ALA A 317 15.48 5.07 -2.89
N ARG A 318 14.84 5.80 -1.96
CA ARG A 318 14.94 7.26 -1.90
C ARG A 318 15.23 7.76 -0.50
N ASP A 319 15.85 8.91 -0.43
CA ASP A 319 15.98 9.68 0.79
C ASP A 319 14.61 10.29 1.17
N PRO A 320 14.06 10.00 2.36
CA PRO A 320 12.73 10.50 2.75
C PRO A 320 12.70 12.01 2.99
N ASP A 321 13.84 12.63 3.28
CA ASP A 321 13.89 14.07 3.58
C ASP A 321 13.84 14.92 2.31
N THR A 322 14.50 14.46 1.25
CA THR A 322 14.70 15.22 0.00
C THR A 322 13.98 14.64 -1.22
N GLY A 323 13.53 13.38 -1.15
CA GLY A 323 12.98 12.65 -2.29
C GLY A 323 14.03 12.18 -3.29
N GLN A 324 15.33 12.46 -3.09
CA GLN A 324 16.39 12.07 -4.02
C GLN A 324 16.53 10.55 -4.11
N ALA A 325 16.57 10.02 -5.33
CA ALA A 325 16.81 8.62 -5.58
C ALA A 325 18.24 8.23 -5.19
N LYS A 326 18.39 7.10 -4.50
CA LYS A 326 19.68 6.50 -4.14
C LYS A 326 20.06 5.40 -5.12
N TRP A 327 19.15 4.52 -5.42
CA TRP A 327 19.24 3.48 -6.44
C TRP A 327 17.85 3.10 -6.96
N ALA A 328 17.81 2.36 -8.05
CA ALA A 328 16.59 1.81 -8.63
C ALA A 328 16.87 0.45 -9.26
N TYR A 329 15.85 -0.41 -9.36
CA TYR A 329 15.88 -1.68 -10.06
C TYR A 329 14.57 -1.90 -10.81
N GLN A 330 14.61 -1.93 -12.15
CA GLN A 330 13.44 -2.19 -12.98
C GLN A 330 13.26 -3.70 -13.18
N MET A 331 12.11 -4.24 -12.81
CA MET A 331 11.83 -5.67 -12.84
C MET A 331 11.28 -6.14 -14.20
N SER A 332 10.48 -5.30 -14.85
CA SER A 332 9.86 -5.61 -16.14
C SER A 332 10.15 -4.50 -17.18
N PRO A 333 11.41 -4.38 -17.72
CA PRO A 333 11.73 -3.42 -18.77
C PRO A 333 10.82 -3.63 -20.00
N HIS A 334 10.26 -2.54 -20.55
CA HIS A 334 9.29 -2.60 -21.66
C HIS A 334 8.15 -3.59 -21.36
N ASP A 335 7.49 -3.43 -20.24
CA ASP A 335 6.43 -4.33 -19.80
C ASP A 335 5.38 -4.55 -20.91
N LEU A 336 4.91 -5.80 -21.03
CA LEU A 336 3.98 -6.22 -22.09
C LEU A 336 2.56 -6.49 -21.57
N PHE A 337 2.39 -6.65 -20.22
CA PHE A 337 1.23 -7.34 -19.66
C PHE A 337 0.68 -6.69 -18.39
N ASP A 338 0.97 -5.41 -18.13
CA ASP A 338 0.49 -4.68 -16.97
C ASP A 338 1.11 -5.18 -15.64
N TYR A 339 2.39 -5.54 -15.65
CA TYR A 339 3.06 -6.02 -14.45
C TYR A 339 3.58 -4.88 -13.57
N ASP A 340 2.65 -4.23 -12.84
CA ASP A 340 3.00 -3.27 -11.79
C ASP A 340 3.94 -3.89 -10.74
N GLU A 341 4.83 -3.09 -10.19
CA GLU A 341 5.70 -3.50 -9.07
C GLU A 341 5.41 -2.68 -7.81
N ILE A 342 4.13 -2.31 -7.62
CA ILE A 342 3.66 -1.54 -6.45
C ILE A 342 3.45 -2.40 -5.21
N ASN A 343 3.64 -3.69 -5.31
CA ASN A 343 3.48 -4.67 -4.24
C ASN A 343 4.37 -4.31 -3.06
N GLU A 344 4.02 -4.80 -1.88
CA GLU A 344 4.88 -4.60 -0.72
C GLU A 344 6.23 -5.29 -0.90
N SER A 345 7.25 -4.62 -0.42
CA SER A 345 8.53 -5.24 -0.13
C SER A 345 8.61 -5.54 1.37
N ILE A 346 9.19 -6.67 1.76
CA ILE A 346 9.43 -6.99 3.15
C ILE A 346 10.92 -6.79 3.43
N LEU A 347 11.26 -5.94 4.41
CA LEU A 347 12.65 -5.68 4.78
C LEU A 347 13.10 -6.74 5.78
N LEU A 348 14.00 -7.62 5.35
CA LEU A 348 14.50 -8.75 6.15
C LEU A 348 16.03 -8.77 6.19
N ASP A 349 16.55 -9.28 7.28
CA ASP A 349 17.96 -9.63 7.40
C ASP A 349 18.08 -11.14 7.23
N LEU A 350 18.54 -11.57 6.05
CA LEU A 350 18.54 -12.97 5.64
C LEU A 350 19.95 -13.61 5.74
N PRO A 351 20.07 -14.86 6.23
CA PRO A 351 21.32 -15.60 6.19
C PRO A 351 21.60 -16.09 4.76
N ILE A 352 22.43 -15.37 4.03
CA ILE A 352 22.82 -15.66 2.64
C ILE A 352 24.34 -15.75 2.58
N ASP A 353 24.88 -16.83 1.99
CA ASP A 353 26.31 -17.07 1.83
C ASP A 353 27.10 -16.99 3.16
N ASN A 354 26.53 -17.57 4.23
CA ASN A 354 27.08 -17.54 5.60
C ASN A 354 27.25 -16.14 6.20
N GLN A 355 26.54 -15.15 5.67
CA GLN A 355 26.50 -13.78 6.17
C GLN A 355 25.05 -13.32 6.34
N THR A 356 24.80 -12.47 7.32
CA THR A 356 23.51 -11.78 7.42
C THR A 356 23.50 -10.61 6.45
N LYS A 357 22.64 -10.68 5.42
CA LYS A 357 22.49 -9.63 4.41
C LYS A 357 21.20 -8.85 4.65
N LYS A 358 21.29 -7.53 4.73
CA LYS A 358 20.13 -6.64 4.70
C LYS A 358 19.47 -6.75 3.34
N SER A 359 18.30 -7.34 3.32
CA SER A 359 17.62 -7.71 2.07
C SER A 359 16.26 -7.03 1.96
N ILE A 360 15.84 -6.81 0.74
CA ILE A 360 14.46 -6.56 0.34
C ILE A 360 13.95 -7.84 -0.29
N VAL A 361 12.84 -8.37 0.21
CA VAL A 361 12.09 -9.44 -0.46
C VAL A 361 10.88 -8.80 -1.10
N HIS A 362 10.85 -8.75 -2.42
CA HIS A 362 9.77 -8.20 -3.22
C HIS A 362 9.05 -9.31 -3.97
N ILE A 363 7.74 -9.36 -3.84
CA ILE A 363 6.89 -10.39 -4.46
C ILE A 363 6.22 -9.75 -5.66
N GLY A 364 6.86 -9.89 -6.83
CA GLY A 364 6.48 -9.18 -8.05
C GLY A 364 5.22 -9.72 -8.72
N ARG A 365 4.45 -8.82 -9.38
CA ARG A 365 3.31 -9.19 -10.25
C ARG A 365 3.71 -10.17 -11.35
N ASN A 366 4.92 -10.02 -11.90
CA ASN A 366 5.44 -10.88 -12.97
C ASN A 366 5.72 -12.33 -12.55
N GLY A 367 5.36 -12.71 -11.32
CA GLY A 367 5.42 -14.07 -10.81
C GLY A 367 6.76 -14.47 -10.19
N TYR A 368 7.68 -13.53 -9.97
CA TYR A 368 8.95 -13.79 -9.30
C TYR A 368 9.01 -13.17 -7.90
N ILE A 369 9.63 -13.88 -6.98
CA ILE A 369 10.10 -13.31 -5.72
C ILE A 369 11.55 -12.86 -5.94
N TYR A 370 11.75 -11.56 -5.84
CA TYR A 370 13.07 -10.92 -5.93
C TYR A 370 13.65 -10.74 -4.52
N VAL A 371 14.92 -11.09 -4.36
CA VAL A 371 15.69 -10.73 -3.18
C VAL A 371 16.78 -9.78 -3.64
N LEU A 372 16.78 -8.56 -3.10
CA LEU A 372 17.78 -7.53 -3.43
C LEU A 372 18.57 -7.13 -2.19
N ASP A 373 19.81 -6.73 -2.38
CA ASP A 373 20.57 -6.03 -1.35
C ASP A 373 19.91 -4.67 -1.07
N ARG A 374 19.55 -4.43 0.18
CA ARG A 374 18.73 -3.26 0.58
C ARG A 374 19.50 -1.94 0.46
N ALA A 375 20.82 -1.98 0.59
CA ALA A 375 21.64 -0.78 0.50
C ALA A 375 21.95 -0.36 -0.94
N THR A 376 22.02 -1.33 -1.86
CA THR A 376 22.55 -1.12 -3.22
C THR A 376 21.57 -1.39 -4.34
N GLY A 377 20.50 -2.14 -4.09
CA GLY A 377 19.58 -2.62 -5.13
C GLY A 377 20.14 -3.75 -5.99
N GLN A 378 21.28 -4.36 -5.60
CA GLN A 378 21.82 -5.51 -6.31
C GLN A 378 20.91 -6.72 -6.17
N LEU A 379 20.58 -7.37 -7.28
CA LEU A 379 19.82 -8.60 -7.30
C LEU A 379 20.61 -9.76 -6.71
N ILE A 380 20.07 -10.39 -5.67
CA ILE A 380 20.64 -11.59 -5.03
C ILE A 380 19.98 -12.84 -5.59
N SER A 381 18.66 -12.81 -5.81
CA SER A 381 17.94 -13.89 -6.48
C SER A 381 16.61 -13.43 -7.03
N ALA A 382 16.13 -14.11 -8.08
CA ALA A 382 14.77 -14.03 -8.60
C ALA A 382 14.26 -15.46 -8.81
N THR A 383 13.17 -15.82 -8.15
CA THR A 383 12.65 -17.19 -8.16
C THR A 383 11.15 -17.17 -8.49
N PRO A 384 10.67 -17.92 -9.48
CA PRO A 384 9.25 -17.99 -9.76
C PRO A 384 8.51 -18.65 -8.59
N TYR A 385 7.37 -18.09 -8.20
CA TYR A 385 6.54 -18.63 -7.12
C TYR A 385 5.19 -19.16 -7.58
N ASP A 386 4.85 -18.89 -8.84
CA ASP A 386 3.67 -19.40 -9.51
C ASP A 386 4.02 -19.85 -10.94
N THR A 387 3.02 -20.21 -11.75
CA THR A 387 3.18 -20.51 -13.16
C THR A 387 3.59 -19.25 -13.92
N VAL A 388 4.78 -19.26 -14.51
CA VAL A 388 5.30 -18.15 -15.30
C VAL A 388 5.72 -18.68 -16.67
N ASN A 389 5.12 -18.15 -17.73
CA ASN A 389 5.53 -18.42 -19.11
C ASN A 389 5.75 -17.16 -19.96
N ALA A 390 5.29 -16.00 -19.48
CA ALA A 390 5.55 -14.69 -20.10
C ALA A 390 7.05 -14.39 -20.21
N THR A 391 7.85 -15.04 -19.36
CA THR A 391 9.31 -14.90 -19.28
C THR A 391 9.98 -16.24 -19.08
N LYS A 392 11.28 -16.33 -19.40
CA LYS A 392 12.11 -17.54 -19.27
C LYS A 392 13.08 -17.46 -18.08
N GLY A 393 13.00 -16.42 -17.25
CA GLY A 393 13.85 -16.22 -16.08
C GLY A 393 14.44 -14.80 -16.01
N VAL A 394 15.35 -14.61 -15.09
CA VAL A 394 16.12 -13.37 -14.92
C VAL A 394 17.60 -13.67 -15.11
N ASP A 395 18.28 -12.92 -15.95
CA ASP A 395 19.76 -13.00 -16.08
C ASP A 395 20.40 -12.36 -14.84
N MET A 396 20.95 -13.18 -13.97
CA MET A 396 21.55 -12.74 -12.70
C MET A 396 22.77 -11.83 -12.89
N LYS A 397 23.43 -11.87 -14.05
CA LYS A 397 24.60 -11.03 -14.33
C LYS A 397 24.19 -9.61 -14.71
N THR A 398 23.17 -9.48 -15.55
CA THR A 398 22.69 -8.20 -16.05
C THR A 398 21.49 -7.65 -15.27
N GLY A 399 20.87 -8.46 -14.42
CA GLY A 399 19.64 -8.12 -13.72
C GLY A 399 18.41 -8.00 -14.62
N ARG A 400 18.50 -8.34 -15.92
CA ARG A 400 17.37 -8.21 -16.86
C ARG A 400 16.52 -9.47 -16.91
N ILE A 401 15.22 -9.26 -17.00
CA ILE A 401 14.27 -10.34 -17.28
C ILE A 401 14.48 -10.87 -18.71
N ILE A 402 14.41 -12.20 -18.86
CA ILE A 402 14.53 -12.88 -20.16
C ILE A 402 13.10 -13.14 -20.66
N ARG A 403 12.67 -12.40 -21.66
CA ARG A 403 11.32 -12.52 -22.21
C ARG A 403 11.11 -13.83 -22.95
N ASN A 404 9.86 -14.26 -23.03
CA ASN A 404 9.42 -15.28 -23.97
C ASN A 404 8.87 -14.60 -25.22
N ASP A 405 9.69 -14.46 -26.25
CA ASP A 405 9.35 -13.74 -27.48
C ASP A 405 8.16 -14.35 -28.24
N GLU A 406 7.88 -15.65 -28.02
CA GLU A 406 6.72 -16.34 -28.61
C GLU A 406 5.38 -15.78 -28.10
N LEU A 407 5.38 -15.20 -26.90
CA LEU A 407 4.22 -14.57 -26.29
C LEU A 407 4.21 -13.04 -26.44
N THR A 408 5.09 -12.46 -27.26
CA THR A 408 5.07 -11.01 -27.50
C THR A 408 3.80 -10.61 -28.27
N PRO A 409 2.95 -9.73 -27.71
CA PRO A 409 1.71 -9.31 -28.36
C PRO A 409 1.96 -8.59 -29.69
N GLN A 410 1.07 -8.79 -30.64
CA GLN A 410 1.10 -8.14 -31.96
C GLN A 410 -0.28 -7.61 -32.33
N ILE A 411 -0.34 -6.43 -32.96
CA ILE A 411 -1.60 -5.86 -33.44
C ILE A 411 -2.36 -6.88 -34.31
N GLY A 412 -3.65 -7.03 -33.99
CA GLY A 412 -4.55 -7.92 -34.75
C GLY A 412 -4.45 -9.40 -34.36
N LYS A 413 -3.55 -9.76 -33.45
CA LYS A 413 -3.40 -11.16 -32.97
C LYS A 413 -3.70 -11.26 -31.48
N THR A 414 -4.38 -12.32 -31.08
CA THR A 414 -4.54 -12.69 -29.68
C THR A 414 -3.42 -13.64 -29.27
N VAL A 415 -2.67 -13.26 -28.23
CA VAL A 415 -1.75 -14.17 -27.55
C VAL A 415 -2.56 -14.92 -26.50
N VAL A 416 -2.43 -16.24 -26.48
CA VAL A 416 -3.22 -17.10 -25.59
C VAL A 416 -2.36 -17.75 -24.51
N ASN A 417 -2.97 -18.09 -23.39
CA ASN A 417 -2.33 -18.79 -22.26
C ASN A 417 -1.11 -18.04 -21.68
N VAL A 418 -1.19 -16.71 -21.58
CA VAL A 418 -0.15 -15.94 -20.88
C VAL A 418 -0.34 -16.09 -19.36
N CYS A 419 0.70 -16.48 -18.66
CA CYS A 419 0.73 -16.63 -17.20
C CYS A 419 1.99 -15.94 -16.63
N PRO A 420 1.88 -15.20 -15.53
CA PRO A 420 0.64 -14.83 -14.85
C PRO A 420 -0.22 -13.85 -15.66
N VAL A 421 -1.39 -13.58 -15.17
CA VAL A 421 -2.39 -12.64 -15.71
C VAL A 421 -1.96 -11.17 -15.51
N ALA A 422 -2.71 -10.18 -16.03
CA ALA A 422 -2.40 -8.75 -15.96
C ALA A 422 -2.24 -8.22 -14.53
N ASP A 423 -3.12 -8.60 -13.61
CA ASP A 423 -2.98 -8.28 -12.19
C ASP A 423 -1.86 -9.11 -11.49
N GLY A 424 -1.09 -9.85 -12.27
CA GLY A 424 0.05 -10.63 -11.83
C GLY A 424 -0.32 -11.93 -11.12
N ALA A 425 0.68 -12.65 -10.62
CA ALA A 425 0.47 -13.75 -9.68
C ALA A 425 0.09 -13.24 -8.28
N LYS A 426 0.37 -11.97 -7.97
CA LYS A 426 -0.02 -11.24 -6.77
C LYS A 426 -0.16 -9.77 -7.12
N ASP A 427 -1.18 -9.11 -6.56
CA ASP A 427 -1.38 -7.67 -6.67
C ASP A 427 -1.02 -6.96 -5.34
N TRP A 428 -1.70 -5.89 -4.98
CA TRP A 428 -1.42 -5.05 -3.81
C TRP A 428 -1.62 -5.74 -2.44
N GLN A 429 -2.43 -6.82 -2.36
CA GLN A 429 -2.74 -7.48 -1.08
C GLN A 429 -1.47 -7.92 -0.34
N PRO A 430 -1.23 -7.41 0.91
CA PRO A 430 0.06 -7.58 1.54
C PRO A 430 0.25 -8.98 2.13
N SER A 431 1.45 -9.50 1.96
CA SER A 431 1.94 -10.71 2.62
C SER A 431 2.32 -10.45 4.08
N ALA A 432 2.56 -11.50 4.85
CA ALA A 432 3.09 -11.40 6.21
C ALA A 432 4.34 -12.27 6.38
N TRP A 433 5.26 -11.87 7.26
CA TRP A 433 6.46 -12.65 7.57
C TRP A 433 6.58 -12.93 9.06
N SER A 434 6.91 -14.16 9.45
CA SER A 434 7.11 -14.54 10.84
C SER A 434 8.58 -14.74 11.19
N PRO A 435 9.12 -14.03 12.20
CA PRO A 435 10.47 -14.27 12.71
C PRO A 435 10.61 -15.63 13.40
N ARG A 436 9.50 -16.29 13.76
CA ARG A 436 9.45 -17.58 14.44
C ARG A 436 9.58 -18.74 13.46
N THR A 437 8.77 -18.73 12.39
CA THR A 437 8.80 -19.78 11.36
C THR A 437 9.81 -19.52 10.26
N LYS A 438 10.27 -18.25 10.12
CA LYS A 438 11.12 -17.76 9.02
C LYS A 438 10.44 -17.89 7.65
N LEU A 439 9.11 -17.89 7.62
CA LEU A 439 8.30 -18.03 6.40
C LEU A 439 7.55 -16.73 6.08
N ILE A 440 7.35 -16.50 4.80
CA ILE A 440 6.48 -15.45 4.26
C ILE A 440 5.15 -16.11 3.87
N TYR A 441 4.03 -15.53 4.31
CA TYR A 441 2.67 -16.00 4.01
C TYR A 441 2.10 -15.12 2.91
N ILE A 442 1.88 -15.69 1.74
CA ILE A 442 1.58 -14.98 0.50
C ILE A 442 0.15 -15.30 0.06
N PRO A 443 -0.77 -14.32 0.09
CA PRO A 443 -2.04 -14.42 -0.61
C PRO A 443 -1.80 -14.10 -2.08
N HIS A 444 -2.19 -15.00 -2.99
CA HIS A 444 -1.98 -14.77 -4.41
C HIS A 444 -3.09 -15.34 -5.29
N GLN A 445 -3.14 -14.89 -6.52
CA GLN A 445 -4.00 -15.41 -7.59
C GLN A 445 -3.21 -16.35 -8.48
N HIS A 446 -3.92 -17.38 -8.99
CA HIS A 446 -3.37 -18.36 -9.90
C HIS A 446 -4.17 -18.38 -11.20
N LEU A 447 -3.87 -17.37 -12.03
CA LEU A 447 -4.63 -17.09 -13.24
C LEU A 447 -3.71 -17.01 -14.47
N CYS A 448 -4.31 -17.30 -15.63
CA CYS A 448 -3.74 -17.03 -16.95
C CYS A 448 -4.71 -16.21 -17.79
N MET A 449 -4.28 -15.70 -18.93
CA MET A 449 -5.10 -14.82 -19.77
C MET A 449 -4.88 -15.04 -21.26
N ASN A 450 -5.87 -14.59 -22.03
CA ASN A 450 -5.73 -14.26 -23.43
C ASN A 450 -5.60 -12.75 -23.56
N TRP A 451 -4.65 -12.30 -24.37
CA TRP A 451 -4.27 -10.88 -24.48
C TRP A 451 -4.25 -10.44 -25.92
N LYS A 452 -4.93 -9.33 -26.23
CA LYS A 452 -4.95 -8.73 -27.57
C LYS A 452 -4.68 -7.24 -27.46
N VAL A 453 -3.61 -6.76 -28.09
CA VAL A 453 -3.29 -5.33 -28.15
C VAL A 453 -4.08 -4.65 -29.26
N GLU A 454 -4.51 -3.42 -28.97
CA GLU A 454 -5.31 -2.55 -29.84
C GLU A 454 -4.75 -1.13 -29.79
N ASP A 455 -4.86 -0.39 -30.89
CA ASP A 455 -4.46 1.01 -30.88
C ASP A 455 -5.42 1.85 -30.06
N VAL A 456 -4.87 2.76 -29.26
CA VAL A 456 -5.64 3.68 -28.43
C VAL A 456 -5.08 5.09 -28.53
N GLY A 457 -5.97 6.09 -28.60
CA GLY A 457 -5.65 7.50 -28.52
C GLY A 457 -5.81 8.03 -27.11
N TYR A 458 -4.92 8.93 -26.69
CA TYR A 458 -5.00 9.56 -25.38
C TYR A 458 -6.03 10.70 -25.37
N ILE A 459 -6.95 10.65 -24.40
CA ILE A 459 -7.85 11.74 -24.01
C ILE A 459 -7.81 11.83 -22.50
N ALA A 460 -7.47 12.98 -21.96
CA ALA A 460 -7.36 13.17 -20.50
C ALA A 460 -8.65 12.76 -19.76
N GLY A 461 -8.51 12.01 -18.65
CA GLY A 461 -9.63 11.54 -17.85
C GLY A 461 -10.46 10.41 -18.48
N THR A 462 -9.97 9.79 -19.56
CA THR A 462 -10.63 8.62 -20.19
C THR A 462 -9.68 7.42 -20.23
N PRO A 463 -10.20 6.18 -20.35
CA PRO A 463 -9.36 4.99 -20.42
C PRO A 463 -8.34 5.05 -21.58
N TYR A 464 -7.07 4.83 -21.24
CA TYR A 464 -5.92 4.78 -22.17
C TYR A 464 -5.23 3.43 -22.04
N VAL A 465 -5.99 2.35 -22.24
CA VAL A 465 -5.55 0.97 -22.00
C VAL A 465 -4.87 0.36 -23.24
N GLY A 466 -5.57 0.24 -24.37
CA GLY A 466 -5.01 -0.31 -25.61
C GLY A 466 -4.83 -1.83 -25.60
N ALA A 467 -5.64 -2.55 -24.83
CA ALA A 467 -5.69 -4.01 -24.83
C ALA A 467 -7.07 -4.54 -24.44
N THR A 468 -7.41 -5.71 -24.97
CA THR A 468 -8.55 -6.52 -24.53
C THR A 468 -8.01 -7.80 -23.87
N VAL A 469 -8.53 -8.12 -22.69
CA VAL A 469 -8.07 -9.22 -21.84
C VAL A 469 -9.23 -10.15 -21.48
N ASP A 470 -8.97 -11.46 -21.43
CA ASP A 470 -9.87 -12.48 -20.89
C ASP A 470 -9.08 -13.37 -19.92
N MET A 471 -9.43 -13.34 -18.65
CA MET A 471 -8.74 -14.03 -17.56
C MET A 471 -9.46 -15.31 -17.16
N TYR A 472 -8.71 -16.33 -16.75
CA TYR A 472 -9.24 -17.63 -16.33
C TYR A 472 -8.27 -18.36 -15.40
N ALA A 473 -8.76 -19.44 -14.77
CA ALA A 473 -7.96 -20.26 -13.85
C ALA A 473 -6.67 -20.75 -14.52
N GLY A 474 -5.58 -20.71 -13.79
CA GLY A 474 -4.30 -21.29 -14.19
C GLY A 474 -4.31 -22.82 -14.25
N PRO A 475 -3.18 -23.45 -14.54
CA PRO A 475 -3.04 -24.91 -14.57
C PRO A 475 -3.48 -25.56 -13.26
N GLY A 476 -4.30 -26.63 -13.33
CA GLY A 476 -4.87 -27.29 -12.16
C GLY A 476 -6.27 -26.81 -11.78
N GLY A 477 -6.77 -25.69 -12.36
CA GLY A 477 -8.17 -25.30 -12.30
C GLY A 477 -8.59 -24.52 -11.04
N TYR A 478 -7.68 -24.21 -10.09
CA TYR A 478 -7.92 -23.30 -8.99
C TYR A 478 -7.54 -21.86 -9.40
N ARG A 479 -8.09 -20.85 -8.70
CA ARG A 479 -7.91 -19.44 -9.08
C ARG A 479 -7.14 -18.64 -8.05
N GLY A 480 -6.91 -19.16 -6.86
CA GLY A 480 -6.13 -18.52 -5.81
C GLY A 480 -5.39 -19.53 -4.95
N GLU A 481 -4.37 -19.08 -4.27
CA GLU A 481 -3.65 -19.88 -3.28
C GLU A 481 -3.20 -19.00 -2.13
N PHE A 482 -3.29 -19.51 -0.90
CA PHE A 482 -2.59 -18.96 0.25
C PHE A 482 -1.43 -19.87 0.59
N MET A 483 -0.20 -19.38 0.52
CA MET A 483 0.97 -20.24 0.68
C MET A 483 1.99 -19.68 1.66
N ALA A 484 2.86 -20.56 2.16
CA ALA A 484 4.06 -20.19 2.89
C ALA A 484 5.31 -20.42 2.04
N TRP A 485 6.17 -19.42 2.02
CA TRP A 485 7.42 -19.40 1.26
C TRP A 485 8.63 -19.21 2.17
N ASP A 486 9.65 -20.02 1.97
CA ASP A 486 10.95 -19.84 2.62
C ASP A 486 11.86 -18.99 1.71
N PRO A 487 12.18 -17.74 2.11
CA PRO A 487 12.98 -16.83 1.27
C PRO A 487 14.46 -17.24 1.17
N VAL A 488 14.97 -18.06 2.10
CA VAL A 488 16.35 -18.56 2.10
C VAL A 488 16.47 -19.80 1.22
N GLN A 489 15.56 -20.79 1.42
CA GLN A 489 15.50 -22.00 0.60
C GLN A 489 14.89 -21.76 -0.79
N LYS A 490 14.24 -20.60 -0.99
CA LYS A 490 13.61 -20.18 -2.26
C LYS A 490 12.58 -21.19 -2.74
N LYS A 491 11.72 -21.64 -1.84
CA LYS A 491 10.70 -22.65 -2.16
C LYS A 491 9.41 -22.49 -1.36
N LYS A 492 8.32 -22.95 -1.96
CA LYS A 492 7.03 -23.12 -1.30
C LYS A 492 7.12 -24.27 -0.29
N MET A 493 6.70 -24.01 0.96
CA MET A 493 6.67 -24.98 2.04
C MET A 493 5.33 -25.69 2.11
N TRP A 494 4.25 -24.94 1.93
CA TRP A 494 2.88 -25.45 1.82
C TRP A 494 2.00 -24.45 1.07
N GLY A 495 0.83 -24.86 0.59
CA GLY A 495 -0.15 -24.03 -0.08
C GLY A 495 -1.56 -24.56 0.10
N ILE A 496 -2.54 -23.67 0.14
CA ILE A 496 -3.97 -23.95 0.22
C ILE A 496 -4.62 -23.35 -1.01
N HIS A 497 -5.13 -24.20 -1.90
CA HIS A 497 -5.82 -23.77 -3.10
C HIS A 497 -7.21 -23.23 -2.74
N GLU A 498 -7.54 -22.08 -3.34
CA GLU A 498 -8.82 -21.42 -3.15
C GLU A 498 -9.60 -21.32 -4.47
N LYS A 499 -10.91 -21.24 -4.33
CA LYS A 499 -11.81 -21.21 -5.49
C LYS A 499 -11.67 -19.90 -6.28
N PHE A 500 -11.49 -18.79 -5.58
CA PHE A 500 -11.29 -17.45 -6.14
C PHE A 500 -9.89 -16.94 -5.80
N PRO A 501 -9.40 -15.89 -6.48
CA PRO A 501 -8.18 -15.19 -6.07
C PRO A 501 -8.18 -14.87 -4.58
N VAL A 502 -7.04 -15.03 -3.90
CA VAL A 502 -6.91 -14.61 -2.51
C VAL A 502 -6.52 -13.14 -2.51
N TRP A 503 -7.51 -12.26 -2.39
CA TRP A 503 -7.33 -10.81 -2.53
C TRP A 503 -7.23 -10.07 -1.19
N SER A 504 -7.35 -10.78 -0.07
CA SER A 504 -7.14 -10.20 1.26
C SER A 504 -5.67 -10.16 1.63
N GLY A 505 -5.30 -9.21 2.52
CA GLY A 505 -3.98 -9.25 3.13
C GLY A 505 -3.81 -10.45 4.08
N ALA A 506 -2.55 -10.80 4.38
CA ALA A 506 -2.18 -11.79 5.39
C ALA A 506 -1.84 -11.12 6.73
N LEU A 507 -1.99 -11.88 7.83
CA LEU A 507 -1.55 -11.56 9.19
C LEU A 507 -0.92 -12.81 9.79
N VAL A 508 0.18 -12.69 10.52
CA VAL A 508 0.74 -13.80 11.29
C VAL A 508 1.08 -13.36 12.72
N THR A 509 0.91 -14.25 13.70
CA THR A 509 1.10 -13.93 15.12
C THR A 509 2.14 -14.82 15.79
N ALA A 510 2.61 -14.43 16.97
CA ALA A 510 3.49 -15.24 17.81
C ALA A 510 2.80 -16.51 18.35
N GLY A 511 1.46 -16.60 18.26
CA GLY A 511 0.73 -17.84 18.48
C GLY A 511 0.88 -18.90 17.39
N ASP A 512 1.75 -18.68 16.42
CA ASP A 512 1.99 -19.52 15.23
C ASP A 512 0.72 -19.73 14.38
N VAL A 513 -0.13 -18.70 14.31
CA VAL A 513 -1.37 -18.68 13.52
C VAL A 513 -1.25 -17.62 12.43
N ALA A 514 -1.55 -18.00 11.18
CA ALA A 514 -1.70 -17.06 10.08
C ALA A 514 -3.19 -16.90 9.72
N PHE A 515 -3.61 -15.66 9.37
CA PHE A 515 -4.99 -15.32 9.03
C PHE A 515 -5.05 -14.73 7.62
N TYR A 516 -6.09 -15.09 6.88
CA TYR A 516 -6.44 -14.49 5.59
C TYR A 516 -7.94 -14.64 5.31
N GLY A 517 -8.45 -13.87 4.36
CA GLY A 517 -9.84 -13.95 3.92
C GLY A 517 -9.95 -14.42 2.48
N THR A 518 -11.14 -14.89 2.10
CA THR A 518 -11.47 -15.29 0.74
C THR A 518 -12.63 -14.49 0.17
N MET A 519 -12.71 -14.38 -1.15
CA MET A 519 -13.77 -13.64 -1.81
C MET A 519 -15.13 -14.34 -1.70
N ASP A 520 -15.17 -15.65 -1.42
CA ASP A 520 -16.37 -16.43 -1.15
C ASP A 520 -16.72 -16.52 0.35
N ARG A 521 -16.32 -15.48 1.12
CA ARG A 521 -16.80 -15.19 2.48
C ARG A 521 -16.15 -15.98 3.61
N HIS A 522 -15.02 -16.62 3.43
CA HIS A 522 -14.35 -17.34 4.50
C HIS A 522 -13.23 -16.49 5.13
N PHE A 523 -13.27 -16.31 6.44
CA PHE A 523 -12.14 -15.80 7.22
C PHE A 523 -11.47 -16.98 7.91
N LYS A 524 -10.25 -17.29 7.51
CA LYS A 524 -9.54 -18.50 7.93
C LYS A 524 -8.36 -18.19 8.83
N ALA A 525 -8.16 -19.07 9.82
CA ALA A 525 -6.95 -19.16 10.62
C ALA A 525 -6.28 -20.50 10.36
N VAL A 526 -4.99 -20.47 10.04
CA VAL A 526 -4.21 -21.65 9.71
C VAL A 526 -2.98 -21.78 10.59
N ASP A 527 -2.55 -23.00 10.84
CA ASP A 527 -1.26 -23.27 11.47
C ASP A 527 -0.13 -22.76 10.57
N ALA A 528 0.65 -21.84 11.07
CA ALA A 528 1.67 -21.14 10.30
C ALA A 528 2.78 -22.05 9.76
N LYS A 529 3.03 -23.21 10.41
CA LYS A 529 4.08 -24.17 10.01
C LYS A 529 3.61 -25.16 8.96
N SER A 530 2.34 -25.57 9.05
CA SER A 530 1.82 -26.70 8.24
C SER A 530 0.76 -26.29 7.21
N GLY A 531 0.15 -25.10 7.32
CA GLY A 531 -0.98 -24.68 6.50
C GLY A 531 -2.30 -25.35 6.88
N LYS A 532 -2.36 -26.16 7.96
CA LYS A 532 -3.61 -26.79 8.39
C LYS A 532 -4.61 -25.72 8.80
N VAL A 533 -5.82 -25.75 8.22
CA VAL A 533 -6.94 -24.89 8.65
C VAL A 533 -7.35 -25.28 10.06
N LEU A 534 -7.28 -24.33 10.99
CA LEU A 534 -7.62 -24.50 12.40
C LEU A 534 -8.98 -23.90 12.75
N TRP A 535 -9.41 -22.89 12.00
CA TRP A 535 -10.67 -22.19 12.18
C TRP A 535 -11.09 -21.56 10.86
N ASP A 536 -12.40 -21.56 10.60
CA ASP A 536 -13.02 -21.02 9.41
C ASP A 536 -14.37 -20.40 9.77
N PHE A 537 -14.53 -19.11 9.50
CA PHE A 537 -15.73 -18.34 9.82
C PHE A 537 -16.32 -17.74 8.54
N VAL A 538 -17.62 -18.00 8.31
CA VAL A 538 -18.33 -17.45 7.16
C VAL A 538 -18.81 -16.03 7.48
N THR A 539 -18.26 -15.05 6.78
CA THR A 539 -18.56 -13.63 6.95
C THR A 539 -19.79 -13.19 6.13
N PRO A 540 -20.38 -12.00 6.44
CA PRO A 540 -21.54 -11.51 5.68
C PRO A 540 -21.28 -11.27 4.19
N SER A 541 -20.06 -10.86 3.82
CA SER A 541 -19.62 -10.61 2.44
C SER A 541 -18.24 -11.22 2.21
N GLY A 542 -17.78 -11.27 0.96
CA GLY A 542 -16.42 -11.63 0.61
C GLY A 542 -15.39 -10.70 1.24
N ILE A 543 -14.17 -11.19 1.43
CA ILE A 543 -13.10 -10.48 2.10
C ILE A 543 -12.02 -10.11 1.08
N ILE A 544 -11.77 -8.80 0.98
CA ILE A 544 -10.66 -8.20 0.26
C ILE A 544 -9.85 -7.26 1.18
N GLY A 545 -10.27 -7.15 2.45
CA GLY A 545 -9.63 -6.34 3.48
C GLY A 545 -8.39 -6.98 4.08
N GLN A 546 -7.76 -6.27 4.99
CA GLN A 546 -6.51 -6.68 5.62
C GLN A 546 -6.76 -7.01 7.08
N PRO A 547 -6.53 -8.27 7.52
CA PRO A 547 -6.68 -8.63 8.93
C PRO A 547 -5.63 -7.93 9.80
N VAL A 548 -6.05 -7.53 11.00
CA VAL A 548 -5.17 -6.93 12.02
C VAL A 548 -5.42 -7.58 13.38
N THR A 549 -4.43 -7.52 14.28
CA THR A 549 -4.60 -7.98 15.66
C THR A 549 -4.00 -6.98 16.65
N TYR A 550 -4.63 -6.86 17.80
CA TYR A 550 -4.27 -5.91 18.85
C TYR A 550 -4.72 -6.44 20.20
N ALA A 551 -4.35 -5.77 21.28
CA ALA A 551 -4.86 -6.12 22.61
C ALA A 551 -5.34 -4.89 23.38
N VAL A 552 -6.43 -5.06 24.14
CA VAL A 552 -6.98 -4.05 25.06
C VAL A 552 -7.31 -4.74 26.36
N ASN A 553 -6.86 -4.18 27.49
CA ASN A 553 -7.10 -4.72 28.83
C ASN A 553 -6.72 -6.21 28.98
N GLY A 554 -5.62 -6.64 28.32
CA GLY A 554 -5.13 -8.02 28.38
C GLY A 554 -5.91 -9.01 27.52
N VAL A 555 -6.84 -8.56 26.67
CA VAL A 555 -7.60 -9.38 25.72
C VAL A 555 -7.06 -9.14 24.30
N GLN A 556 -6.65 -10.21 23.64
CA GLN A 556 -6.27 -10.16 22.23
C GLN A 556 -7.51 -10.22 21.34
N TYR A 557 -7.57 -9.32 20.37
CA TYR A 557 -8.59 -9.24 19.32
C TYR A 557 -7.98 -9.46 17.95
N VAL A 558 -8.79 -10.01 17.04
CA VAL A 558 -8.48 -10.10 15.60
C VAL A 558 -9.61 -9.42 14.84
N ALA A 559 -9.29 -8.49 13.96
CA ALA A 559 -10.27 -7.69 13.23
C ALA A 559 -10.10 -7.83 11.71
N ILE A 560 -11.24 -7.81 10.99
CA ILE A 560 -11.29 -7.85 9.51
C ILE A 560 -12.50 -7.08 8.99
N LEU A 561 -12.32 -6.34 7.90
CA LEU A 561 -13.42 -5.77 7.12
C LEU A 561 -13.93 -6.81 6.10
N SER A 562 -15.24 -7.02 6.08
CA SER A 562 -15.97 -7.89 5.14
C SER A 562 -16.83 -7.03 4.23
N GLY A 563 -16.51 -7.01 2.95
CA GLY A 563 -17.18 -6.20 1.94
C GLY A 563 -16.45 -6.32 0.60
N VAL A 564 -16.85 -7.29 -0.23
CA VAL A 564 -16.26 -7.53 -1.54
C VAL A 564 -16.42 -6.31 -2.45
N GLY A 565 -15.51 -6.13 -3.37
CA GLY A 565 -15.43 -5.01 -4.32
C GLY A 565 -14.01 -4.96 -4.88
N GLY A 566 -13.54 -3.77 -5.22
CA GLY A 566 -12.29 -3.62 -5.93
C GLY A 566 -12.36 -4.23 -7.32
N TRP A 567 -11.25 -4.29 -7.99
CA TRP A 567 -11.15 -4.86 -9.33
C TRP A 567 -11.75 -6.29 -9.44
N PRO A 568 -11.33 -7.26 -8.58
CA PRO A 568 -11.80 -8.63 -8.70
C PRO A 568 -13.26 -8.84 -8.27
N GLY A 569 -13.79 -7.94 -7.46
CA GLY A 569 -15.15 -8.03 -6.91
C GLY A 569 -16.21 -7.23 -7.67
N ALA A 570 -15.85 -6.52 -8.73
CA ALA A 570 -16.77 -5.65 -9.47
C ALA A 570 -18.02 -6.40 -9.97
N VAL A 571 -17.87 -7.66 -10.40
CA VAL A 571 -18.99 -8.51 -10.85
C VAL A 571 -19.99 -8.83 -9.72
N ALA A 572 -19.54 -8.90 -8.46
CA ALA A 572 -20.39 -9.26 -7.32
C ALA A 572 -21.29 -8.09 -6.86
N ASN A 573 -20.98 -6.87 -7.28
CA ASN A 573 -21.75 -5.67 -6.94
C ASN A 573 -22.79 -5.30 -8.01
N ALA A 574 -23.03 -6.20 -8.98
CA ALA A 574 -23.95 -6.02 -10.10
C ALA A 574 -23.63 -4.82 -11.02
N GLU A 575 -22.38 -4.38 -11.00
CA GLU A 575 -21.94 -3.26 -11.85
C GLU A 575 -21.59 -3.71 -13.26
N ILE A 576 -21.15 -4.97 -13.41
CA ILE A 576 -20.72 -5.55 -14.68
C ILE A 576 -21.43 -6.88 -14.91
N ASP A 577 -22.00 -7.05 -16.11
CA ASP A 577 -22.65 -8.31 -16.51
C ASP A 577 -21.63 -9.46 -16.49
N PRO A 578 -21.83 -10.54 -15.69
CA PRO A 578 -20.90 -11.67 -15.59
C PRO A 578 -20.72 -12.45 -16.90
N ARG A 579 -21.56 -12.19 -17.93
CA ARG A 579 -21.41 -12.79 -19.26
C ARG A 579 -20.39 -12.07 -20.13
N VAL A 580 -20.01 -10.83 -19.78
CA VAL A 580 -19.04 -10.03 -20.50
C VAL A 580 -17.64 -10.33 -19.93
N ARG A 581 -17.03 -11.43 -20.39
CA ARG A 581 -15.77 -11.96 -19.83
C ARG A 581 -14.60 -10.97 -19.82
N ASN A 582 -14.52 -10.07 -20.81
CA ASN A 582 -13.54 -8.99 -20.87
C ASN A 582 -13.93 -7.73 -20.06
N GLY A 583 -15.05 -7.76 -19.34
CA GLY A 583 -15.42 -6.71 -18.41
C GLY A 583 -14.42 -6.62 -17.24
N ALA A 584 -14.36 -5.47 -16.57
CA ALA A 584 -13.36 -5.14 -15.54
C ALA A 584 -11.93 -5.50 -16.02
N LEU A 585 -11.56 -5.03 -17.21
CA LEU A 585 -10.24 -5.29 -17.83
C LEU A 585 -9.87 -6.80 -17.87
N GLY A 586 -10.89 -7.66 -18.05
CA GLY A 586 -10.73 -9.12 -18.18
C GLY A 586 -11.01 -9.92 -16.92
N PHE A 587 -11.10 -9.28 -15.76
CA PHE A 587 -11.24 -10.00 -14.48
C PHE A 587 -12.58 -10.72 -14.33
N VAL A 588 -13.64 -10.26 -15.01
CA VAL A 588 -14.94 -10.96 -15.05
C VAL A 588 -14.78 -12.40 -15.53
N GLY A 589 -13.90 -12.66 -16.48
CA GLY A 589 -13.62 -14.03 -16.96
C GLY A 589 -13.18 -14.98 -15.84
N ALA A 590 -12.42 -14.48 -14.86
CA ALA A 590 -11.93 -15.23 -13.72
C ALA A 590 -12.93 -15.27 -12.54
N THR A 591 -13.91 -14.36 -12.46
CA THR A 591 -14.80 -14.22 -11.29
C THR A 591 -16.30 -14.24 -11.64
N GLN A 592 -16.66 -14.64 -12.86
CA GLN A 592 -18.05 -14.62 -13.36
C GLN A 592 -19.08 -15.36 -12.47
N ASP A 593 -18.64 -16.38 -11.73
CA ASP A 593 -19.47 -17.16 -10.80
C ASP A 593 -19.49 -16.59 -9.36
N LEU A 594 -18.71 -15.56 -9.06
CA LEU A 594 -18.62 -14.95 -7.72
C LEU A 594 -19.98 -14.45 -7.16
N PRO A 595 -20.89 -13.87 -7.97
CA PRO A 595 -22.21 -13.44 -7.48
C PRO A 595 -23.05 -14.58 -6.89
N GLY A 596 -22.76 -15.83 -7.21
CA GLY A 596 -23.41 -17.00 -6.61
C GLY A 596 -22.94 -17.32 -5.17
N TYR A 597 -21.87 -16.66 -4.70
CA TYR A 597 -21.26 -16.91 -3.38
C TYR A 597 -21.32 -15.72 -2.45
N THR A 598 -21.31 -14.52 -2.99
CA THR A 598 -21.24 -13.27 -2.20
C THR A 598 -21.93 -12.12 -2.92
N ALA A 599 -22.27 -11.11 -2.12
CA ALA A 599 -22.68 -9.78 -2.55
C ALA A 599 -21.89 -8.73 -1.77
N GLY A 600 -22.08 -7.46 -2.08
CA GLY A 600 -21.47 -6.34 -1.35
C GLY A 600 -21.73 -6.39 0.15
N GLY A 601 -20.94 -5.65 0.92
CA GLY A 601 -21.04 -5.58 2.37
C GLY A 601 -20.17 -4.49 2.99
N SER A 602 -20.43 -4.18 4.26
CA SER A 602 -19.78 -3.08 4.96
C SER A 602 -19.46 -3.38 6.43
N THR A 603 -19.16 -4.62 6.77
CA THR A 603 -19.07 -5.04 8.16
C THR A 603 -17.62 -5.19 8.62
N LEU A 604 -17.22 -4.42 9.62
CA LEU A 604 -16.07 -4.71 10.45
C LEU A 604 -16.46 -5.78 11.46
N LEU A 605 -15.73 -6.90 11.47
CA LEU A 605 -15.89 -8.00 12.42
C LEU A 605 -14.67 -8.03 13.33
N VAL A 606 -14.91 -8.10 14.63
CA VAL A 606 -13.85 -8.24 15.62
C VAL A 606 -14.09 -9.49 16.45
N PHE A 607 -13.06 -10.31 16.57
CA PHE A 607 -13.10 -11.62 17.21
C PHE A 607 -12.21 -11.62 18.45
N ALA A 608 -12.61 -12.41 19.45
CA ALA A 608 -11.84 -12.67 20.65
C ALA A 608 -12.07 -14.10 21.14
N LEU A 609 -11.22 -14.59 22.03
CA LEU A 609 -11.45 -15.83 22.77
C LEU A 609 -12.55 -15.63 23.84
N PRO A 610 -13.26 -16.71 24.26
CA PRO A 610 -14.19 -16.65 25.39
C PRO A 610 -13.51 -16.15 26.66
N PRO A 611 -14.24 -15.46 27.58
CA PRO A 611 -13.66 -14.85 28.78
C PRO A 611 -12.83 -15.79 29.66
N ASN A 612 -13.19 -17.06 29.73
CA ASN A 612 -12.46 -18.09 30.48
C ASN A 612 -11.13 -18.49 29.84
N GLN A 613 -10.87 -18.11 28.58
CA GLN A 613 -9.64 -18.38 27.84
C GLN A 613 -8.78 -17.10 27.62
N GLN A 614 -9.27 -15.94 28.07
CA GLN A 614 -8.56 -14.65 27.93
C GLN A 614 -7.49 -14.42 29.02
N LYS A 615 -7.48 -15.21 30.10
CA LYS A 615 -6.58 -15.07 31.24
C LYS A 615 -5.36 -15.98 31.13
N ALA A 616 -4.50 -15.77 30.16
CA ALA A 616 -3.11 -16.20 30.23
C ALA A 616 -2.24 -14.94 30.16
N GLU A 617 -1.46 -14.65 31.20
CA GLU A 617 -0.43 -13.61 31.13
C GLU A 617 0.55 -13.99 30.03
N SER A 618 0.54 -13.26 28.92
CA SER A 618 1.56 -13.38 27.89
C SER A 618 2.88 -12.87 28.49
N LYS A 619 3.80 -13.75 28.79
CA LYS A 619 5.19 -13.34 29.02
C LYS A 619 5.75 -12.81 27.71
N PRO A 620 6.31 -11.58 27.66
CA PRO A 620 6.96 -11.11 26.45
C PRO A 620 8.10 -12.06 26.09
N ASP A 621 8.06 -12.59 24.86
CA ASP A 621 9.15 -13.38 24.33
C ASP A 621 10.33 -12.46 24.03
N THR A 622 11.32 -12.45 24.93
CA THR A 622 12.55 -11.65 24.80
C THR A 622 13.58 -12.25 23.82
N THR A 623 13.25 -13.34 23.13
CA THR A 623 14.20 -14.04 22.22
C THR A 623 14.35 -13.36 20.86
N GLY A 624 13.69 -12.22 20.61
CA GLY A 624 13.79 -11.42 19.39
C GLY A 624 14.63 -10.15 19.50
N ALA A 625 15.28 -9.87 20.66
CA ALA A 625 16.17 -8.74 20.78
C ALA A 625 17.48 -9.03 20.01
N ASN A 626 17.85 -8.14 19.10
CA ASN A 626 19.17 -8.10 18.49
C ASN A 626 20.25 -8.23 19.56
N PRO A 627 21.31 -9.03 19.39
CA PRO A 627 22.42 -9.05 20.34
C PRO A 627 23.05 -7.65 20.38
N GLU A 628 23.04 -7.04 21.57
CA GLU A 628 23.75 -5.81 21.88
C GLU A 628 25.20 -5.91 21.44
N ALA A 629 25.69 -4.88 20.77
CA ALA A 629 27.10 -4.67 20.54
C ALA A 629 27.82 -4.60 21.88
N THR A 630 28.64 -5.60 22.14
CA THR A 630 29.55 -5.63 23.30
C THR A 630 30.52 -4.45 23.22
N PRO A 631 30.69 -3.61 24.26
CA PRO A 631 31.72 -2.57 24.24
C PRO A 631 33.11 -3.22 24.15
N ALA A 632 33.92 -2.68 23.25
CA ALA A 632 35.32 -3.09 23.13
C ALA A 632 36.06 -2.92 24.46
N ALA A 633 36.68 -4.00 24.95
CA ALA A 633 37.52 -3.99 26.14
C ALA A 633 38.70 -3.06 25.91
N GLU A 634 38.88 -2.08 26.78
CA GLU A 634 40.06 -1.25 26.88
C GLU A 634 41.27 -2.14 27.27
N THR A 635 42.31 -2.13 26.43
CA THR A 635 43.58 -2.72 26.76
C THR A 635 44.33 -1.84 27.78
N PRO A 636 44.87 -2.39 28.87
CA PRO A 636 45.66 -1.61 29.80
C PRO A 636 47.01 -1.25 29.20
N ASN A 637 47.34 0.02 29.24
CA ASN A 637 48.62 0.59 28.92
C ASN A 637 49.68 0.09 29.96
N ALA A 638 50.66 -0.70 29.53
CA ALA A 638 51.81 -1.05 30.33
C ALA A 638 52.98 -0.12 30.00
N ASN A 639 53.13 0.90 30.81
CA ASN A 639 54.42 1.57 30.98
C ASN A 639 55.18 0.88 32.12
N LYS A 640 56.20 0.17 31.79
CA LYS A 640 57.55 0.29 32.36
C LYS A 640 58.50 -0.63 31.60
#